data_9b425ca8cb6ea75675c3999f4650a297
#
_entry.id   9b425ca8cb6ea75675c3999f4650a297
#
_cell.length_a   1.000
_cell.length_b   1.000
_cell.length_c   1.000
_cell.angle_alpha   90.00
_cell.angle_beta   90.00
_cell.angle_gamma   90.00
#
_symmetry.space_group_name_H-M   'P 1'
#
loop_
_entity.id
_entity.type
_entity.pdbx_description
1 polymer ?
#
loop_
_entity_poly.entity_id
_entity_poly.type
_entity_poly.pdbx_seq_one_letter_code
_entity_poly.pdbx_strand_id
1 'polypeptide(L)'
;MLLLFSIVACDLRPPPEMPAASPTLLAADLERGPAFAPIRLTDRLDQATLSLPRSSLPPSTAIPGSFKLDDGWRRDERLDAGLSQWSAPYPLRTSRKQHRTAPAGVSLWRGDSELDFQNLPAGARESVWDVSDGRLQLVSAQDPEDWDQPPVLRASQEADAQRRLNLESSGLTPQGFARFQTTLGIETRPGLLLPAPASATWTLALPTGARLDLGAGLVARELLEGTRSDGATVSVLVNGQVIEELQVHPGDRFTDAVVDLAPYGGDTVQLTLATGPGDTPWYDAVLVTEPRILGPASPDPRRVLVVGIDTLRWDALSQHGYARDTSAALDSFAKSAVLFDDALTAAPRTRPSFRTALTGRYPLPAMDALTLGEHLRQAGFATAGITANVHLVPRMGFADGHDLWRYDNGANADVQIERAKDWLGDHQDQDAYLFLHLMDPHTFYRAPGRYKDRYVETDRGPLDPDMNRWKVVRLGQSGKLDDDNEAWLRARYDGEVAYMADQLAGLLAWVDGLPGRTLVILHSDHGEEFWEHDSYEHNHTLYQELVHGVFWIRPPGGWAGGPHRVTAPVGLVDLVPTVLDLVGAPDDSLDGVSLRPFVDAAGEPARATLTATLDNRPRPVGHLMYDTERWAVVAGGHKYLLETWDGDEALFDLVGDPGEQRDLVAQDTDTAPWLAQLARATGWPAGPGWRVRVRKAREPFRLTFTAPVVAQLLDPEASRSRRANLEWGESPQVDLADVGTLVVSDDGLSVAFHPGPKASHALIGVIGDGTLAATLTVGDLTQPVVADGKRTTPAGSGLQLQITPGAVLLPQDSVRARLAAEPKDPAQDDAALEALRALGYIE
;
A
#
# COMPACT_ATOMS: atom_id res chain seq x y z
N MET A 1 27.93 40.25 -46.38
CA MET A 1 28.24 38.81 -46.48
C MET A 1 27.20 38.08 -45.65
N LEU A 2 26.07 37.72 -46.29
CA LEU A 2 24.95 37.05 -45.69
C LEU A 2 25.29 35.56 -45.58
N LEU A 3 25.23 35.01 -44.40
CA LEU A 3 25.15 33.56 -44.17
C LEU A 3 23.68 33.19 -43.92
N LEU A 4 23.13 32.48 -44.91
CA LEU A 4 21.85 31.80 -44.83
C LEU A 4 22.02 30.57 -43.90
N PHE A 5 21.26 30.53 -42.83
CA PHE A 5 20.98 29.29 -42.07
C PHE A 5 19.79 28.59 -42.75
N SER A 6 20.06 27.44 -43.36
CA SER A 6 19.00 26.54 -43.86
C SER A 6 18.33 25.88 -42.66
N ILE A 7 17.07 26.24 -42.43
CA ILE A 7 16.16 25.49 -41.57
C ILE A 7 15.80 24.20 -42.32
N VAL A 8 16.27 23.07 -41.85
CA VAL A 8 15.76 21.76 -42.27
C VAL A 8 14.38 21.60 -41.60
N ALA A 9 13.34 21.84 -42.40
CA ALA A 9 11.99 21.46 -42.02
C ALA A 9 11.94 19.92 -41.92
N CYS A 10 11.75 19.39 -40.75
CA CYS A 10 11.33 18.00 -40.56
C CYS A 10 9.92 17.87 -41.14
N ASP A 11 9.82 17.19 -42.28
CA ASP A 11 8.58 16.79 -42.94
C ASP A 11 7.83 15.84 -41.95
N LEU A 12 6.90 16.37 -41.19
CA LEU A 12 5.90 15.59 -40.46
C LEU A 12 4.95 14.99 -41.48
N ARG A 13 5.32 13.84 -42.04
CA ARG A 13 4.35 13.03 -42.77
C ARG A 13 3.33 12.50 -41.79
N PRO A 14 2.04 12.57 -42.05
CA PRO A 14 1.05 11.85 -41.29
C PRO A 14 1.43 10.36 -41.27
N PRO A 15 1.24 9.65 -40.13
CA PRO A 15 1.51 8.23 -40.08
C PRO A 15 0.72 7.51 -41.19
N PRO A 16 1.29 6.47 -41.81
CA PRO A 16 0.59 5.72 -42.86
C PRO A 16 -0.71 5.16 -42.24
N GLU A 17 -1.82 5.33 -42.96
CA GLU A 17 -3.09 4.68 -42.62
C GLU A 17 -2.84 3.17 -42.49
N MET A 18 -3.05 2.66 -41.29
CA MET A 18 -2.93 1.25 -40.99
C MET A 18 -4.01 0.45 -41.74
N PRO A 19 -3.69 -0.67 -42.36
CA PRO A 19 -4.73 -1.55 -42.89
C PRO A 19 -5.57 -2.02 -41.75
N ALA A 20 -6.89 -1.85 -41.82
CA ALA A 20 -7.85 -2.33 -40.88
C ALA A 20 -7.68 -3.86 -40.72
N ALA A 21 -6.92 -4.28 -39.73
CA ALA A 21 -6.94 -5.66 -39.25
C ALA A 21 -8.34 -5.88 -38.66
N SER A 22 -8.98 -6.95 -39.03
CA SER A 22 -10.30 -7.31 -38.51
C SER A 22 -10.22 -7.41 -36.99
N PRO A 23 -10.89 -6.55 -36.21
CA PRO A 23 -10.70 -6.42 -34.78
C PRO A 23 -11.35 -7.57 -33.98
N THR A 24 -11.97 -8.52 -34.60
CA THR A 24 -12.96 -9.42 -34.01
C THR A 24 -12.42 -10.63 -33.26
N LEU A 25 -11.10 -10.82 -33.18
CA LEU A 25 -10.54 -12.06 -32.62
C LEU A 25 -9.79 -11.91 -31.29
N LEU A 26 -9.36 -10.73 -30.88
CA LEU A 26 -8.40 -10.57 -29.76
C LEU A 26 -9.03 -10.39 -28.37
N ALA A 27 -10.11 -9.62 -28.26
CA ALA A 27 -10.75 -9.37 -26.98
C ALA A 27 -11.75 -10.47 -26.55
N ALA A 28 -12.44 -11.07 -27.51
CA ALA A 28 -13.36 -12.20 -27.26
C ALA A 28 -12.66 -13.43 -26.63
N ASP A 29 -11.32 -13.48 -26.66
CA ASP A 29 -10.57 -14.63 -26.23
C ASP A 29 -10.43 -14.74 -24.68
N LEU A 30 -10.48 -13.63 -23.94
CA LEU A 30 -10.44 -13.69 -22.46
C LEU A 30 -11.82 -13.73 -21.80
N GLU A 31 -12.92 -13.42 -22.53
CA GLU A 31 -14.27 -13.43 -21.98
C GLU A 31 -14.79 -14.85 -21.67
N ARG A 32 -14.20 -15.87 -22.29
CA ARG A 32 -14.59 -17.26 -22.04
C ARG A 32 -13.93 -17.78 -20.77
N GLY A 33 -14.68 -17.80 -19.68
CA GLY A 33 -14.27 -18.42 -18.43
C GLY A 33 -14.13 -19.95 -18.51
N PRO A 34 -13.60 -20.60 -17.47
CA PRO A 34 -13.50 -22.05 -17.39
C PRO A 34 -14.86 -22.70 -17.44
N ALA A 35 -14.92 -23.95 -17.93
CA ALA A 35 -16.16 -24.74 -17.95
C ALA A 35 -16.69 -24.99 -16.53
N PHE A 36 -15.88 -24.81 -15.51
CA PHE A 36 -16.24 -24.94 -14.10
C PHE A 36 -15.55 -23.85 -13.28
N ALA A 37 -16.34 -23.07 -12.56
CA ALA A 37 -15.84 -22.09 -11.62
C ALA A 37 -15.30 -22.79 -10.35
N PRO A 38 -14.07 -22.52 -9.91
CA PRO A 38 -13.52 -23.10 -8.69
C PRO A 38 -14.42 -22.86 -7.47
N ILE A 39 -14.61 -23.90 -6.64
CA ILE A 39 -15.32 -23.76 -5.36
C ILE A 39 -14.30 -23.46 -4.28
N ARG A 40 -14.33 -22.25 -3.73
CA ARG A 40 -13.52 -21.85 -2.58
C ARG A 40 -14.26 -22.20 -1.30
N LEU A 41 -13.73 -23.11 -0.50
CA LEU A 41 -14.37 -23.55 0.74
C LEU A 41 -14.43 -22.45 1.79
N THR A 42 -13.48 -21.51 1.77
CA THR A 42 -13.51 -20.30 2.61
C THR A 42 -14.72 -19.40 2.34
N ASP A 43 -15.16 -19.32 1.09
CA ASP A 43 -16.33 -18.51 0.71
C ASP A 43 -17.66 -19.17 1.09
N ARG A 44 -17.64 -20.48 1.37
CA ARG A 44 -18.79 -21.29 1.81
C ARG A 44 -18.73 -21.69 3.28
N LEU A 45 -17.98 -20.94 4.09
CA LEU A 45 -17.78 -21.27 5.50
C LEU A 45 -19.08 -21.17 6.32
N ASP A 46 -20.03 -20.38 5.89
CA ASP A 46 -21.40 -20.30 6.44
C ASP A 46 -22.20 -21.59 6.26
N GLN A 47 -21.85 -22.41 5.25
CA GLN A 47 -22.43 -23.70 4.97
C GLN A 47 -21.67 -24.85 5.66
N ALA A 48 -20.58 -24.58 6.32
CA ALA A 48 -19.74 -25.58 6.99
C ALA A 48 -20.26 -25.89 8.41
N THR A 49 -20.18 -27.15 8.78
CA THR A 49 -20.27 -27.57 10.18
C THR A 49 -18.85 -27.51 10.77
N LEU A 50 -18.62 -26.63 11.75
CA LEU A 50 -17.35 -26.46 12.41
C LEU A 50 -17.32 -27.19 13.74
N SER A 51 -16.26 -27.97 13.97
CA SER A 51 -15.89 -28.49 15.29
C SER A 51 -14.56 -27.90 15.70
N LEU A 52 -14.59 -26.95 16.62
CA LEU A 52 -13.40 -26.27 17.12
C LEU A 52 -13.17 -26.68 18.57
N PRO A 53 -11.92 -26.93 18.97
CA PRO A 53 -11.60 -27.21 20.35
C PRO A 53 -11.90 -25.98 21.21
N ARG A 54 -12.26 -26.22 22.45
CA ARG A 54 -12.53 -25.13 23.39
C ARG A 54 -11.31 -24.25 23.67
N SER A 55 -10.09 -24.82 23.53
CA SER A 55 -8.81 -24.12 23.63
C SER A 55 -7.71 -24.97 23.01
N SER A 56 -6.82 -24.39 22.24
CA SER A 56 -5.56 -24.98 21.79
C SER A 56 -4.41 -24.78 22.79
N LEU A 57 -4.71 -24.17 23.92
CA LEU A 57 -3.76 -24.01 25.03
C LEU A 57 -3.99 -25.11 26.07
N PRO A 58 -2.91 -25.56 26.73
CA PRO A 58 -3.04 -26.57 27.77
C PRO A 58 -4.03 -26.12 28.82
N PRO A 59 -4.89 -27.02 29.36
CA PRO A 59 -5.69 -26.75 30.53
C PRO A 59 -4.78 -26.29 31.68
N SER A 60 -5.22 -25.36 32.48
CA SER A 60 -4.41 -24.81 33.61
C SER A 60 -3.92 -25.89 34.60
N THR A 61 -4.63 -27.02 34.69
CA THR A 61 -4.22 -28.20 35.50
C THR A 61 -3.23 -29.11 34.78
N ALA A 62 -3.03 -28.95 33.49
CA ALA A 62 -2.15 -29.75 32.65
C ALA A 62 -0.93 -28.98 32.16
N ILE A 63 -0.70 -27.76 32.63
CA ILE A 63 0.60 -27.14 32.44
C ILE A 63 1.55 -27.88 33.40
N PRO A 64 2.31 -28.88 32.91
CA PRO A 64 3.29 -29.51 33.76
C PRO A 64 4.29 -28.43 34.12
N GLY A 65 4.15 -27.94 35.33
CA GLY A 65 5.10 -27.03 35.89
C GLY A 65 5.09 -25.63 35.32
N SER A 66 3.97 -25.08 34.88
CA SER A 66 4.00 -23.66 34.74
C SER A 66 5.16 -23.18 33.78
N PHE A 67 4.99 -22.06 33.15
CA PHE A 67 6.05 -21.46 32.33
C PHE A 67 7.23 -21.12 33.23
N LYS A 68 8.30 -21.95 33.17
CA LYS A 68 9.58 -21.55 33.73
C LYS A 68 10.13 -20.43 32.92
N LEU A 69 10.37 -19.31 33.54
CA LEU A 69 11.00 -18.15 32.89
C LEU A 69 12.51 -18.26 33.15
N ASP A 70 13.12 -19.35 32.62
CA ASP A 70 14.52 -19.68 32.87
C ASP A 70 15.44 -18.72 32.09
N ASP A 71 14.99 -18.21 30.92
CA ASP A 71 15.81 -17.43 29.99
C ASP A 71 15.07 -16.18 29.50
N GLY A 72 15.82 -15.26 28.85
CA GLY A 72 15.28 -14.08 28.19
C GLY A 72 14.97 -12.90 29.11
N TRP A 73 15.43 -12.92 30.34
CA TRP A 73 15.38 -11.78 31.23
C TRP A 73 16.38 -10.71 30.82
N ARG A 74 15.85 -9.48 30.73
CA ARG A 74 16.64 -8.30 30.41
C ARG A 74 16.52 -7.30 31.56
N ARG A 75 17.66 -6.78 32.03
CA ARG A 75 17.64 -5.70 33.00
C ARG A 75 17.32 -4.38 32.28
N ASP A 76 16.13 -3.85 32.58
CA ASP A 76 15.64 -2.61 31.92
C ASP A 76 16.14 -1.38 32.68
N GLU A 77 16.11 -1.38 34.03
CA GLU A 77 16.47 -0.23 34.86
C GLU A 77 17.11 -0.67 36.19
N ARG A 78 18.06 0.13 36.66
CA ARG A 78 18.61 0.00 38.02
C ARG A 78 17.87 0.95 38.96
N LEU A 79 17.23 0.42 39.96
CA LEU A 79 16.44 1.14 40.96
C LEU A 79 17.27 1.48 42.21
N ASP A 80 16.73 2.34 43.06
CA ASP A 80 17.34 2.63 44.37
C ASP A 80 17.39 1.38 45.25
N ALA A 81 18.26 1.41 46.30
CA ALA A 81 18.44 0.31 47.25
C ALA A 81 18.99 -1.00 46.68
N GLY A 82 19.69 -0.96 45.54
CA GLY A 82 20.34 -2.14 44.97
C GLY A 82 19.40 -3.06 44.19
N LEU A 83 18.18 -2.64 43.95
CA LEU A 83 17.19 -3.36 43.14
C LEU A 83 17.38 -3.04 41.65
N SER A 84 16.92 -3.93 40.79
CA SER A 84 16.79 -3.70 39.35
C SER A 84 15.41 -4.12 38.89
N GLN A 85 14.92 -3.44 37.85
CA GLN A 85 13.75 -3.87 37.09
C GLN A 85 14.21 -4.79 35.97
N TRP A 86 13.62 -5.96 35.88
CA TRP A 86 13.89 -6.99 34.88
C TRP A 86 12.66 -7.21 34.03
N SER A 87 12.81 -7.50 32.78
CA SER A 87 11.69 -7.86 31.94
C SER A 87 11.98 -9.08 31.09
N ALA A 88 10.94 -9.91 30.91
CA ALA A 88 10.94 -11.06 30.03
C ALA A 88 9.71 -11.02 29.11
N PRO A 89 9.70 -11.72 27.96
CA PRO A 89 8.51 -11.84 27.13
C PRO A 89 7.34 -12.39 27.95
N TYR A 90 6.18 -11.70 27.92
CA TYR A 90 4.99 -12.18 28.61
C TYR A 90 4.27 -13.21 27.72
N PRO A 91 4.10 -14.45 28.19
CA PRO A 91 3.63 -15.55 27.36
C PRO A 91 2.14 -15.49 27.00
N LEU A 92 1.40 -14.59 27.62
CA LEU A 92 -0.04 -14.49 27.41
C LEU A 92 -0.36 -13.22 26.63
N ARG A 93 -1.15 -13.30 25.56
CA ARG A 93 -1.60 -12.11 24.84
C ARG A 93 -2.43 -11.21 25.73
N THR A 94 -1.96 -9.98 25.92
CA THR A 94 -2.72 -8.93 26.61
C THR A 94 -2.90 -7.75 25.67
N SER A 95 -3.99 -6.98 25.87
CA SER A 95 -4.09 -5.67 25.24
C SER A 95 -2.95 -4.78 25.75
N ARG A 96 -2.43 -3.89 24.88
CA ARG A 96 -1.35 -2.92 25.20
C ARG A 96 -1.62 -1.96 26.36
N LYS A 97 -2.70 -2.14 27.10
CA LYS A 97 -3.02 -1.29 28.26
C LYS A 97 -2.35 -1.88 29.51
N GLN A 98 -1.66 -1.02 30.24
CA GLN A 98 -1.18 -1.34 31.57
C GLN A 98 -2.30 -1.92 32.42
N HIS A 99 -2.11 -3.10 33.01
CA HIS A 99 -3.09 -3.71 33.86
C HIS A 99 -3.01 -3.08 35.25
N ARG A 100 -4.10 -2.53 35.74
CA ARG A 100 -4.18 -1.98 37.13
C ARG A 100 -4.27 -3.05 38.21
N THR A 101 -4.57 -4.27 37.83
CA THR A 101 -4.66 -5.46 38.65
C THR A 101 -4.03 -6.64 37.95
N ALA A 102 -3.56 -7.64 38.66
CA ALA A 102 -3.07 -8.86 38.03
C ALA A 102 -4.12 -9.39 37.02
N PRO A 103 -3.70 -9.86 35.84
CA PRO A 103 -4.62 -10.50 34.91
C PRO A 103 -5.35 -11.64 35.61
N ALA A 104 -6.68 -11.73 35.44
CA ALA A 104 -7.50 -12.72 36.16
C ALA A 104 -6.97 -14.14 35.95
N GLY A 105 -6.75 -14.84 37.03
CA GLY A 105 -6.24 -16.21 37.05
C GLY A 105 -4.77 -16.37 36.65
N VAL A 106 -3.97 -15.31 36.68
CA VAL A 106 -2.53 -15.35 36.39
C VAL A 106 -1.78 -14.93 37.65
N SER A 107 -0.77 -15.70 38.03
CA SER A 107 0.10 -15.42 39.18
C SER A 107 1.55 -15.77 38.86
N LEU A 108 2.49 -15.03 39.41
CA LEU A 108 3.93 -15.28 39.29
C LEU A 108 4.43 -15.85 40.62
N TRP A 109 5.20 -16.92 40.55
CA TRP A 109 5.68 -17.66 41.72
C TRP A 109 7.22 -17.76 41.72
N ARG A 110 7.79 -17.74 42.90
CA ARG A 110 9.18 -18.12 43.15
C ARG A 110 9.20 -19.28 44.15
N GLY A 111 9.48 -20.49 43.70
CA GLY A 111 9.32 -21.69 44.50
C GLY A 111 7.87 -21.86 44.97
N ASP A 112 7.64 -21.92 46.28
CA ASP A 112 6.31 -22.07 46.89
C ASP A 112 5.65 -20.72 47.23
N SER A 113 6.30 -19.60 46.93
CA SER A 113 5.82 -18.25 47.26
C SER A 113 5.28 -17.53 46.06
N GLU A 114 4.04 -17.05 46.11
CA GLU A 114 3.45 -16.17 45.14
C GLU A 114 4.02 -14.74 45.27
N LEU A 115 4.35 -14.10 44.17
CA LEU A 115 4.87 -12.74 44.12
C LEU A 115 3.73 -11.73 43.95
N ASP A 116 3.86 -10.58 44.59
CA ASP A 116 2.84 -9.53 44.57
C ASP A 116 2.78 -8.82 43.21
N PHE A 117 1.58 -8.70 42.64
CA PHE A 117 1.37 -7.87 41.48
C PHE A 117 1.29 -6.38 41.87
N GLN A 118 2.07 -5.53 41.19
CA GLN A 118 2.09 -4.10 41.43
C GLN A 118 2.39 -3.35 40.12
N ASN A 119 1.61 -2.30 39.83
CA ASN A 119 1.91 -1.43 38.69
C ASN A 119 3.23 -0.69 38.91
N LEU A 120 4.21 -0.97 38.03
CA LEU A 120 5.51 -0.29 38.05
C LEU A 120 5.44 0.98 37.20
N PRO A 121 6.16 2.09 37.51
CA PRO A 121 7.26 2.17 38.49
C PRO A 121 6.88 2.65 39.89
N ALA A 122 5.62 2.86 40.25
CA ALA A 122 5.26 3.47 41.53
C ALA A 122 5.46 2.51 42.73
N GLY A 123 6.37 2.86 43.63
CA GLY A 123 6.56 2.15 44.90
C GLY A 123 7.26 0.79 44.75
N ALA A 124 8.15 0.66 43.73
CA ALA A 124 8.87 -0.58 43.51
C ALA A 124 9.58 -1.13 44.76
N ARG A 125 9.32 -2.39 45.08
CA ARG A 125 9.97 -3.16 46.15
C ARG A 125 10.37 -4.53 45.63
N GLU A 126 11.25 -5.21 46.30
CA GLU A 126 11.68 -6.56 45.90
C GLU A 126 10.50 -7.53 45.80
N SER A 127 10.54 -8.39 44.76
CA SER A 127 9.55 -9.44 44.50
C SER A 127 8.14 -8.96 44.13
N VAL A 128 8.03 -7.78 43.54
CA VAL A 128 6.79 -7.32 42.86
C VAL A 128 6.91 -7.47 41.35
N TRP A 129 5.78 -7.74 40.69
CA TRP A 129 5.75 -7.92 39.26
C TRP A 129 4.60 -7.13 38.60
N ASP A 130 4.72 -6.89 37.32
CA ASP A 130 3.75 -6.20 36.51
C ASP A 130 3.75 -6.78 35.09
N VAL A 131 2.77 -6.40 34.25
CA VAL A 131 2.73 -6.70 32.84
C VAL A 131 2.46 -5.41 32.09
N SER A 132 3.41 -4.97 31.31
CA SER A 132 3.25 -3.81 30.43
C SER A 132 3.92 -4.06 29.08
N ASP A 133 3.32 -3.51 28.01
CA ASP A 133 3.85 -3.56 26.64
C ASP A 133 4.21 -4.96 26.14
N GLY A 134 3.42 -5.97 26.55
CA GLY A 134 3.64 -7.37 26.17
C GLY A 134 4.83 -8.04 26.86
N ARG A 135 5.40 -7.41 27.87
CA ARG A 135 6.49 -7.97 28.69
C ARG A 135 6.07 -8.14 30.13
N LEU A 136 6.54 -9.21 30.74
CA LEU A 136 6.49 -9.39 32.19
C LEU A 136 7.61 -8.55 32.82
N GLN A 137 7.31 -7.77 33.81
CA GLN A 137 8.28 -6.96 34.57
C GLN A 137 8.37 -7.47 35.99
N LEU A 138 9.58 -7.57 36.54
CA LEU A 138 9.88 -8.05 37.89
C LEU A 138 10.92 -7.14 38.51
N VAL A 139 10.74 -6.80 39.79
CA VAL A 139 11.75 -6.08 40.58
C VAL A 139 12.51 -7.04 41.45
N SER A 140 13.82 -7.13 41.28
CA SER A 140 14.70 -8.01 42.05
C SER A 140 16.10 -7.42 42.21
N ALA A 141 16.77 -7.76 43.34
CA ALA A 141 18.18 -7.42 43.53
C ALA A 141 19.13 -8.33 42.74
N GLN A 142 18.69 -9.52 42.38
CA GLN A 142 19.44 -10.52 41.63
C GLN A 142 18.78 -10.72 40.26
N ASP A 143 19.58 -11.18 39.27
CA ASP A 143 19.02 -11.63 38.00
C ASP A 143 18.04 -12.79 38.23
N PRO A 144 16.84 -12.75 37.67
CA PRO A 144 15.90 -13.86 37.82
C PRO A 144 16.39 -15.19 37.27
N GLU A 145 17.33 -15.16 36.31
CA GLU A 145 17.98 -16.37 35.74
C GLU A 145 18.94 -17.02 36.74
N ASP A 146 19.54 -16.24 37.66
CA ASP A 146 20.46 -16.71 38.72
C ASP A 146 19.74 -17.20 39.97
N TRP A 147 18.41 -17.28 39.96
CA TRP A 147 17.67 -17.76 41.11
C TRP A 147 17.75 -19.29 41.22
N ASP A 148 17.96 -19.82 42.40
CA ASP A 148 17.94 -21.26 42.67
C ASP A 148 16.62 -21.92 42.18
N GLN A 149 15.56 -21.16 42.20
CA GLN A 149 14.24 -21.50 41.64
C GLN A 149 13.77 -20.35 40.76
N PRO A 150 13.84 -20.49 39.45
CA PRO A 150 13.43 -19.43 38.49
C PRO A 150 11.96 -19.10 38.62
N PRO A 151 11.54 -17.88 38.24
CA PRO A 151 10.15 -17.46 38.30
C PRO A 151 9.25 -18.35 37.47
N VAL A 152 8.08 -18.63 38.01
CA VAL A 152 7.10 -19.51 37.36
C VAL A 152 5.77 -18.79 37.19
N LEU A 153 5.32 -18.58 35.97
CA LEU A 153 4.01 -18.02 35.65
C LEU A 153 2.96 -19.14 35.68
N ARG A 154 1.97 -19.02 36.56
CA ARG A 154 0.82 -19.94 36.65
C ARG A 154 -0.42 -19.26 36.07
N ALA A 155 -1.14 -19.93 35.19
CA ALA A 155 -2.41 -19.46 34.63
C ALA A 155 -3.54 -20.43 35.07
N SER A 156 -4.62 -19.87 35.60
CA SER A 156 -5.77 -20.66 36.06
C SER A 156 -6.80 -20.88 34.94
N GLN A 157 -7.75 -21.82 35.14
CA GLN A 157 -8.90 -22.01 34.24
C GLN A 157 -9.73 -20.74 34.03
N GLU A 158 -9.68 -19.81 34.95
CA GLU A 158 -10.37 -18.52 34.91
C GLU A 158 -9.76 -17.60 33.85
N ALA A 159 -8.43 -17.66 33.61
CA ALA A 159 -7.77 -16.93 32.52
C ALA A 159 -8.20 -17.44 31.12
N ASP A 160 -8.47 -18.73 31.02
CA ASP A 160 -9.00 -19.36 29.82
C ASP A 160 -10.47 -18.97 29.55
N ALA A 161 -11.27 -18.87 30.60
CA ALA A 161 -12.65 -18.40 30.54
C ALA A 161 -12.72 -16.92 30.11
N GLN A 162 -11.83 -16.09 30.65
CA GLN A 162 -11.77 -14.66 30.31
C GLN A 162 -11.33 -14.46 28.84
N ARG A 163 -10.43 -15.30 28.30
CA ARG A 163 -10.06 -15.25 26.86
C ARG A 163 -11.23 -15.62 25.96
N ARG A 164 -12.04 -16.64 26.38
CA ARG A 164 -13.26 -17.00 25.64
C ARG A 164 -14.28 -15.85 25.66
N LEU A 165 -14.48 -15.24 26.80
CA LEU A 165 -15.35 -14.07 26.94
C LEU A 165 -14.86 -12.89 26.10
N ASN A 166 -13.55 -12.69 25.97
CA ASN A 166 -12.99 -11.65 25.09
C ASN A 166 -13.15 -11.98 23.61
N LEU A 167 -13.09 -13.25 23.21
CA LEU A 167 -13.40 -13.72 21.86
C LEU A 167 -14.90 -13.58 21.57
N GLU A 168 -15.75 -13.99 22.50
CA GLU A 168 -17.22 -13.86 22.38
C GLU A 168 -17.66 -12.38 22.41
N SER A 169 -17.03 -11.55 23.25
CA SER A 169 -17.31 -10.11 23.32
C SER A 169 -16.79 -9.32 22.10
N SER A 170 -15.89 -9.91 21.30
CA SER A 170 -15.46 -9.34 20.02
C SER A 170 -16.53 -9.44 18.94
N GLY A 171 -17.64 -10.14 19.18
CA GLY A 171 -18.72 -10.35 18.22
C GLY A 171 -18.35 -11.30 17.08
N LEU A 172 -17.21 -11.97 17.15
CA LEU A 172 -16.80 -12.93 16.12
C LEU A 172 -17.62 -14.22 16.27
N THR A 173 -18.32 -14.58 15.20
CA THR A 173 -18.91 -15.92 15.06
C THR A 173 -17.81 -16.97 14.93
N PRO A 174 -18.06 -18.27 15.19
CA PRO A 174 -17.10 -19.34 14.91
C PRO A 174 -16.56 -19.27 13.48
N GLN A 175 -17.41 -18.92 12.49
CA GLN A 175 -17.03 -18.73 11.11
C GLN A 175 -16.11 -17.51 10.90
N GLY A 176 -16.38 -16.41 11.60
CA GLY A 176 -15.53 -15.23 11.57
C GLY A 176 -14.15 -15.48 12.21
N PHE A 177 -14.11 -16.29 13.27
CA PHE A 177 -12.85 -16.72 13.88
C PHE A 177 -12.04 -17.66 12.96
N ALA A 178 -12.71 -18.56 12.23
CA ALA A 178 -12.05 -19.50 11.33
C ALA A 178 -11.47 -18.83 10.08
N ARG A 179 -11.95 -17.64 9.68
CA ARG A 179 -11.32 -16.86 8.60
C ARG A 179 -10.09 -16.16 9.16
N PHE A 180 -8.94 -16.52 8.61
CA PHE A 180 -7.67 -16.00 9.13
C PHE A 180 -6.66 -15.79 8.01
N GLN A 181 -5.70 -14.91 8.26
CA GLN A 181 -4.57 -14.68 7.37
C GLN A 181 -3.29 -14.68 8.21
N THR A 182 -2.25 -15.32 7.72
CA THR A 182 -0.95 -15.31 8.41
C THR A 182 0.21 -15.25 7.44
N THR A 183 1.35 -14.82 7.97
CA THR A 183 2.61 -14.80 7.25
C THR A 183 3.55 -15.85 7.83
N LEU A 184 4.07 -16.73 6.98
CA LEU A 184 5.16 -17.65 7.28
C LEU A 184 6.34 -17.31 6.36
N GLY A 185 7.49 -16.96 6.94
CA GLY A 185 8.62 -16.47 6.17
C GLY A 185 8.26 -15.22 5.38
N ILE A 186 8.33 -15.31 4.05
CA ILE A 186 7.98 -14.23 3.13
C ILE A 186 6.56 -14.35 2.54
N GLU A 187 5.81 -15.39 2.88
CA GLU A 187 4.51 -15.70 2.30
C GLU A 187 3.38 -15.38 3.27
N THR A 188 2.43 -14.59 2.82
CA THR A 188 1.16 -14.35 3.49
C THR A 188 0.06 -15.06 2.72
N ARG A 189 -0.74 -15.87 3.41
CA ARG A 189 -1.87 -16.60 2.83
C ARG A 189 -3.11 -16.47 3.71
N PRO A 190 -4.30 -16.25 3.14
CA PRO A 190 -5.56 -16.40 3.84
C PRO A 190 -5.96 -17.87 3.93
N GLY A 191 -6.89 -18.20 4.81
CA GLY A 191 -7.39 -19.58 4.93
C GLY A 191 -8.31 -19.80 6.12
N LEU A 192 -8.43 -21.07 6.49
CA LEU A 192 -9.20 -21.55 7.64
C LEU A 192 -8.27 -21.84 8.80
N LEU A 193 -8.44 -21.12 9.90
CA LEU A 193 -7.74 -21.44 11.16
C LEU A 193 -8.47 -22.60 11.86
N LEU A 194 -7.84 -23.76 11.90
CA LEU A 194 -8.31 -24.97 12.54
C LEU A 194 -7.32 -25.43 13.61
N PRO A 195 -7.44 -24.91 14.84
CA PRO A 195 -6.57 -25.34 15.95
C PRO A 195 -6.83 -26.82 16.28
N ALA A 196 -5.81 -27.66 16.22
CA ALA A 196 -5.96 -29.10 16.44
C ALA A 196 -6.35 -29.47 17.90
N PRO A 197 -7.26 -30.43 18.09
CA PRO A 197 -8.07 -31.12 17.05
C PRO A 197 -9.30 -30.31 16.64
N ALA A 198 -9.45 -30.03 15.33
CA ALA A 198 -10.60 -29.30 14.80
C ALA A 198 -11.07 -29.91 13.48
N SER A 199 -12.25 -29.55 13.03
CA SER A 199 -12.71 -29.91 11.68
C SER A 199 -13.71 -28.91 11.10
N ALA A 200 -13.75 -28.85 9.77
CA ALA A 200 -14.75 -28.17 8.99
C ALA A 200 -15.31 -29.14 7.93
N THR A 201 -16.63 -29.30 7.89
CA THR A 201 -17.32 -30.24 7.02
C THR A 201 -18.34 -29.52 6.16
N TRP A 202 -18.30 -29.74 4.86
CA TRP A 202 -19.25 -29.25 3.87
C TRP A 202 -19.99 -30.43 3.20
N THR A 203 -21.23 -30.21 2.82
CA THR A 203 -21.95 -31.07 1.89
C THR A 203 -22.04 -30.36 0.55
N LEU A 204 -21.42 -30.92 -0.48
CA LEU A 204 -21.32 -30.29 -1.79
C LEU A 204 -21.26 -31.29 -2.94
N ALA A 205 -21.72 -30.86 -4.12
CA ALA A 205 -21.60 -31.62 -5.35
C ALA A 205 -20.21 -31.38 -5.96
N LEU A 206 -19.49 -32.46 -6.26
CA LEU A 206 -18.18 -32.39 -6.89
C LEU A 206 -18.31 -32.41 -8.42
N PRO A 207 -17.54 -31.60 -9.15
CA PRO A 207 -17.45 -31.70 -10.60
C PRO A 207 -16.78 -32.98 -11.01
N THR A 208 -17.08 -33.49 -12.22
CA THR A 208 -16.31 -34.61 -12.81
C THR A 208 -14.84 -34.21 -12.95
N GLY A 209 -13.93 -35.09 -12.55
CA GLY A 209 -12.50 -34.77 -12.56
C GLY A 209 -12.06 -33.77 -11.51
N ALA A 210 -12.81 -33.67 -10.39
CA ALA A 210 -12.49 -32.77 -9.28
C ALA A 210 -11.11 -33.07 -8.68
N ARG A 211 -10.45 -32.01 -8.24
CA ARG A 211 -9.27 -32.03 -7.36
C ARG A 211 -9.39 -30.94 -6.30
N LEU A 212 -8.84 -31.17 -5.12
CA LEU A 212 -8.75 -30.18 -4.05
C LEU A 212 -7.32 -29.69 -3.96
N ASP A 213 -7.16 -28.39 -4.16
CA ASP A 213 -5.91 -27.65 -3.99
C ASP A 213 -5.94 -26.97 -2.62
N LEU A 214 -4.93 -27.17 -1.80
CA LEU A 214 -4.82 -26.58 -0.47
C LEU A 214 -3.36 -26.50 -0.02
N GLY A 215 -3.09 -25.60 0.91
CA GLY A 215 -1.86 -25.57 1.68
C GLY A 215 -2.14 -25.68 3.17
N ALA A 216 -1.13 -25.92 3.97
CA ALA A 216 -1.23 -25.90 5.42
C ALA A 216 0.03 -25.35 6.08
N GLY A 217 -0.13 -24.63 7.19
CA GLY A 217 0.97 -24.11 7.97
C GLY A 217 0.59 -23.88 9.43
N LEU A 218 1.57 -23.93 10.32
CA LEU A 218 1.39 -23.65 11.74
C LEU A 218 1.49 -22.14 12.01
N VAL A 219 0.44 -21.57 12.58
CA VAL A 219 0.32 -20.13 12.86
C VAL A 219 0.90 -19.77 14.22
N ALA A 220 1.10 -20.76 15.08
CA ALA A 220 1.60 -20.54 16.44
C ALA A 220 3.02 -19.96 16.39
N ARG A 221 3.12 -18.67 16.66
CA ARG A 221 4.39 -18.03 16.97
C ARG A 221 4.91 -18.57 18.28
N GLU A 222 6.22 -18.58 18.44
CA GLU A 222 6.83 -18.77 19.74
C GLU A 222 6.21 -17.80 20.75
N LEU A 223 5.44 -18.34 21.68
CA LEU A 223 4.89 -17.54 22.78
C LEU A 223 5.95 -17.35 23.88
N LEU A 224 6.92 -18.27 23.91
CA LEU A 224 8.12 -18.26 24.76
C LEU A 224 9.24 -18.96 23.99
N GLU A 225 10.50 -18.56 24.18
CA GLU A 225 11.65 -19.34 23.74
C GLU A 225 11.52 -20.78 24.24
N GLY A 226 11.48 -21.73 23.31
CA GLY A 226 11.38 -23.17 23.61
C GLY A 226 9.98 -23.78 23.66
N THR A 227 8.88 -22.98 23.57
CA THR A 227 7.52 -23.51 23.44
C THR A 227 7.03 -23.42 22.01
N ARG A 228 7.22 -24.49 21.26
CA ARG A 228 6.78 -24.63 19.85
C ARG A 228 5.76 -25.73 19.74
N SER A 229 4.92 -25.66 18.71
CA SER A 229 4.20 -26.82 18.22
C SER A 229 5.21 -27.93 17.88
N ASP A 230 4.88 -29.16 18.17
CA ASP A 230 5.66 -30.35 17.77
C ASP A 230 5.21 -30.89 16.40
N GLY A 231 4.27 -30.21 15.76
CA GLY A 231 3.71 -30.52 14.47
C GLY A 231 2.21 -30.80 14.56
N ALA A 232 1.58 -30.94 13.40
CA ALA A 232 0.17 -31.25 13.31
C ALA A 232 -0.11 -32.05 12.02
N THR A 233 -1.29 -32.65 11.93
CA THR A 233 -1.75 -33.26 10.69
C THR A 233 -2.95 -32.54 10.15
N VAL A 234 -3.09 -32.51 8.79
CA VAL A 234 -4.32 -32.12 8.11
C VAL A 234 -4.82 -33.31 7.33
N SER A 235 -5.98 -33.84 7.72
CA SER A 235 -6.62 -34.94 7.03
C SER A 235 -7.76 -34.44 6.14
N VAL A 236 -7.82 -34.91 4.91
CA VAL A 236 -8.93 -34.72 3.98
C VAL A 236 -9.79 -35.99 3.98
N LEU A 237 -11.07 -35.80 4.33
CA LEU A 237 -12.00 -36.92 4.39
C LEU A 237 -13.15 -36.69 3.40
N VAL A 238 -13.53 -37.77 2.71
CA VAL A 238 -14.75 -37.83 1.89
C VAL A 238 -15.69 -38.87 2.48
N ASN A 239 -16.91 -38.46 2.82
CA ASN A 239 -17.92 -39.30 3.47
C ASN A 239 -17.40 -40.06 4.72
N GLY A 240 -16.58 -39.39 5.50
CA GLY A 240 -15.97 -39.90 6.73
C GLY A 240 -14.75 -40.80 6.54
N GLN A 241 -14.33 -41.06 5.31
CA GLN A 241 -13.13 -41.81 5.01
C GLN A 241 -11.95 -40.87 4.71
N VAL A 242 -10.83 -41.05 5.39
CA VAL A 242 -9.58 -40.36 5.12
C VAL A 242 -9.05 -40.75 3.75
N ILE A 243 -8.81 -39.80 2.87
CA ILE A 243 -8.30 -40.04 1.51
C ILE A 243 -6.89 -39.41 1.35
N GLU A 244 -6.52 -38.40 2.17
CA GLU A 244 -5.21 -37.77 2.17
C GLU A 244 -4.87 -37.27 3.58
N GLU A 245 -3.59 -37.27 3.94
CA GLU A 245 -3.08 -36.77 5.20
C GLU A 245 -1.74 -36.04 4.98
N LEU A 246 -1.73 -34.73 5.34
CA LEU A 246 -0.56 -33.88 5.25
C LEU A 246 0.07 -33.74 6.64
N GLN A 247 1.38 -33.92 6.72
CA GLN A 247 2.16 -33.57 7.91
C GLN A 247 2.57 -32.11 7.86
N VAL A 248 2.22 -31.36 8.89
CA VAL A 248 2.53 -29.93 9.01
C VAL A 248 3.57 -29.74 10.10
N HIS A 249 4.76 -29.32 9.70
CA HIS A 249 5.88 -29.12 10.60
C HIS A 249 6.03 -27.66 11.02
N PRO A 250 6.51 -27.39 12.23
CA PRO A 250 6.89 -26.05 12.62
C PRO A 250 7.93 -25.46 11.67
N GLY A 251 7.73 -24.24 11.20
CA GLY A 251 8.66 -23.62 10.27
C GLY A 251 8.11 -22.30 9.70
N ASP A 252 8.82 -21.79 8.73
CA ASP A 252 8.56 -20.55 8.02
C ASP A 252 7.95 -20.75 6.62
N ARG A 253 7.38 -21.95 6.35
CA ARG A 253 6.81 -22.34 5.05
C ARG A 253 5.48 -23.04 5.21
N PHE A 254 4.64 -22.88 4.20
CA PHE A 254 3.45 -23.70 4.02
C PHE A 254 3.81 -25.01 3.31
N THR A 255 3.03 -26.06 3.59
CA THR A 255 3.07 -27.35 2.87
C THR A 255 1.87 -27.39 1.94
N ASP A 256 2.11 -27.44 0.63
CA ASP A 256 1.06 -27.46 -0.39
C ASP A 256 0.76 -28.88 -0.83
N ALA A 257 -0.52 -29.16 -1.17
CA ALA A 257 -0.97 -30.44 -1.67
C ALA A 257 -2.11 -30.28 -2.68
N VAL A 258 -2.17 -31.23 -3.61
CA VAL A 258 -3.28 -31.40 -4.54
C VAL A 258 -3.84 -32.81 -4.31
N VAL A 259 -5.10 -32.86 -3.86
CA VAL A 259 -5.78 -34.11 -3.51
C VAL A 259 -6.72 -34.50 -4.64
N ASP A 260 -6.60 -35.75 -5.13
CA ASP A 260 -7.46 -36.28 -6.20
C ASP A 260 -8.87 -36.58 -5.66
N LEU A 261 -9.86 -35.84 -6.13
CA LEU A 261 -11.28 -36.05 -5.86
C LEU A 261 -12.04 -36.64 -7.06
N ALA A 262 -11.35 -36.95 -8.18
CA ALA A 262 -11.97 -37.48 -9.39
C ALA A 262 -12.81 -38.77 -9.17
N PRO A 263 -12.43 -39.68 -8.25
CA PRO A 263 -13.26 -40.86 -7.94
C PRO A 263 -14.67 -40.53 -7.41
N TYR A 264 -14.87 -39.33 -6.90
CA TYR A 264 -16.13 -38.87 -6.33
C TYR A 264 -16.84 -37.85 -7.26
N GLY A 265 -16.32 -37.66 -8.47
CA GLY A 265 -16.82 -36.66 -9.41
C GLY A 265 -18.23 -36.97 -9.87
N GLY A 266 -19.12 -35.99 -9.83
CA GLY A 266 -20.57 -36.10 -10.13
C GLY A 266 -21.43 -36.41 -8.92
N ASP A 267 -20.87 -36.80 -7.79
CA ASP A 267 -21.58 -37.14 -6.56
C ASP A 267 -21.71 -35.92 -5.63
N THR A 268 -22.73 -35.97 -4.76
CA THR A 268 -22.79 -35.07 -3.59
C THR A 268 -22.15 -35.79 -2.41
N VAL A 269 -21.09 -35.17 -1.85
CA VAL A 269 -20.28 -35.76 -0.79
C VAL A 269 -20.26 -34.87 0.46
N GLN A 270 -19.92 -35.49 1.59
CA GLN A 270 -19.44 -34.79 2.77
C GLN A 270 -17.92 -34.70 2.67
N LEU A 271 -17.40 -33.47 2.42
CA LEU A 271 -15.97 -33.16 2.43
C LEU A 271 -15.60 -32.58 3.78
N THR A 272 -14.64 -33.16 4.47
CA THR A 272 -14.15 -32.70 5.77
C THR A 272 -12.65 -32.42 5.69
N LEU A 273 -12.27 -31.24 6.18
CA LEU A 273 -10.90 -30.89 6.52
C LEU A 273 -10.77 -31.00 8.03
N ALA A 274 -9.92 -31.89 8.50
CA ALA A 274 -9.72 -32.12 9.93
C ALA A 274 -8.26 -31.94 10.31
N THR A 275 -8.01 -31.37 11.48
CA THR A 275 -6.66 -31.23 12.03
C THR A 275 -6.49 -32.19 13.22
N GLY A 276 -5.36 -32.88 13.23
CA GLY A 276 -4.91 -33.71 14.34
C GLY A 276 -3.67 -33.10 15.00
N PRO A 277 -3.53 -33.21 16.33
CA PRO A 277 -2.33 -32.75 17.01
C PRO A 277 -1.13 -33.64 16.70
N GLY A 278 0.09 -33.13 16.93
CA GLY A 278 1.30 -33.92 17.03
C GLY A 278 1.32 -34.78 18.31
N ASP A 279 2.48 -34.92 18.94
CA ASP A 279 2.59 -35.64 20.21
C ASP A 279 1.79 -34.95 21.34
N THR A 280 1.62 -33.64 21.22
CA THR A 280 0.81 -32.83 22.15
C THR A 280 -0.13 -31.90 21.39
N PRO A 281 -1.35 -31.60 21.89
CA PRO A 281 -2.29 -30.70 21.21
C PRO A 281 -1.97 -29.21 21.43
N TRP A 282 -0.81 -28.91 21.98
CA TRP A 282 -0.49 -27.57 22.41
C TRP A 282 0.19 -26.76 21.30
N TYR A 283 -0.34 -25.57 21.05
CA TYR A 283 0.16 -24.62 20.03
C TYR A 283 -0.05 -25.07 18.58
N ASP A 284 -0.81 -26.13 18.36
CA ASP A 284 -1.09 -26.68 17.03
C ASP A 284 -2.22 -25.91 16.33
N ALA A 285 -2.01 -24.62 16.14
CA ALA A 285 -2.94 -23.77 15.38
C ALA A 285 -2.61 -23.89 13.90
N VAL A 286 -3.35 -24.71 13.19
CA VAL A 286 -3.15 -24.94 11.75
C VAL A 286 -3.97 -23.95 10.95
N LEU A 287 -3.34 -23.25 10.01
CA LEU A 287 -4.02 -22.54 8.93
C LEU A 287 -4.05 -23.47 7.70
N VAL A 288 -5.24 -23.86 7.28
CA VAL A 288 -5.45 -24.51 5.98
C VAL A 288 -5.72 -23.40 4.96
N THR A 289 -4.74 -23.16 4.08
CA THR A 289 -4.77 -22.02 3.18
C THR A 289 -5.62 -22.28 1.97
N GLU A 290 -6.51 -21.36 1.67
CA GLU A 290 -7.40 -21.27 0.50
C GLU A 290 -7.77 -22.62 -0.16
N PRO A 291 -8.42 -23.54 0.59
CA PRO A 291 -8.82 -24.83 0.03
C PRO A 291 -9.82 -24.62 -1.12
N ARG A 292 -9.41 -25.02 -2.34
CA ARG A 292 -10.17 -24.84 -3.59
C ARG A 292 -10.46 -26.16 -4.26
N ILE A 293 -11.72 -26.40 -4.58
CA ILE A 293 -12.10 -27.51 -5.45
C ILE A 293 -12.05 -27.00 -6.89
N LEU A 294 -11.18 -27.58 -7.66
CA LEU A 294 -10.99 -27.32 -9.07
C LEU A 294 -11.70 -28.42 -9.90
N GLY A 295 -12.15 -28.05 -11.08
CA GLY A 295 -12.56 -29.01 -12.10
C GLY A 295 -11.35 -29.63 -12.81
N PRO A 296 -11.57 -30.32 -13.94
CA PRO A 296 -10.48 -30.81 -14.75
C PRO A 296 -9.59 -29.68 -15.25
N ALA A 297 -8.33 -30.00 -15.51
CA ALA A 297 -7.37 -29.05 -16.07
C ALA A 297 -7.95 -28.34 -17.31
N SER A 298 -7.83 -27.03 -17.36
CA SER A 298 -8.28 -26.26 -18.52
C SER A 298 -7.31 -26.50 -19.70
N PRO A 299 -7.81 -26.86 -20.88
CA PRO A 299 -6.95 -26.97 -22.06
C PRO A 299 -6.50 -25.59 -22.58
N ASP A 300 -7.18 -24.51 -22.18
CA ASP A 300 -6.97 -23.16 -22.65
C ASP A 300 -7.17 -22.14 -21.51
N PRO A 301 -6.28 -22.18 -20.51
CA PRO A 301 -6.39 -21.32 -19.31
C PRO A 301 -6.13 -19.84 -19.65
N ARG A 302 -6.84 -18.95 -18.94
CA ARG A 302 -6.65 -17.50 -19.02
C ARG A 302 -5.62 -17.06 -18.00
N ARG A 303 -4.70 -16.20 -18.41
CA ARG A 303 -3.76 -15.56 -17.48
C ARG A 303 -3.80 -14.05 -17.61
N VAL A 304 -3.68 -13.40 -16.47
CA VAL A 304 -3.47 -11.96 -16.36
C VAL A 304 -2.16 -11.77 -15.59
N LEU A 305 -1.15 -11.24 -16.27
CA LEU A 305 0.14 -10.87 -15.68
C LEU A 305 0.25 -9.36 -15.67
N VAL A 306 0.21 -8.76 -14.49
CA VAL A 306 0.45 -7.33 -14.27
C VAL A 306 1.82 -7.16 -13.66
N VAL A 307 2.72 -6.47 -14.36
CA VAL A 307 4.07 -6.16 -13.89
C VAL A 307 4.16 -4.67 -13.58
N GLY A 308 4.30 -4.36 -12.30
CA GLY A 308 4.57 -3.01 -11.81
C GLY A 308 6.05 -2.82 -11.55
N ILE A 309 6.65 -1.78 -12.13
CA ILE A 309 8.08 -1.50 -12.05
C ILE A 309 8.27 -0.20 -11.29
N ASP A 310 8.97 -0.27 -10.16
CA ASP A 310 9.18 0.88 -9.29
C ASP A 310 10.12 1.92 -9.94
N THR A 311 9.74 3.18 -9.88
CA THR A 311 10.50 4.35 -10.38
C THR A 311 10.94 4.30 -11.86
N LEU A 312 10.34 3.45 -12.70
CA LEU A 312 10.74 3.37 -14.10
C LEU A 312 10.25 4.60 -14.89
N ARG A 313 11.17 5.43 -15.30
CA ARG A 313 10.89 6.60 -16.14
C ARG A 313 10.54 6.18 -17.56
N TRP A 314 9.50 6.82 -18.11
CA TRP A 314 9.08 6.64 -19.49
C TRP A 314 10.21 6.97 -20.48
N ASP A 315 10.90 8.11 -20.26
CA ASP A 315 11.96 8.61 -21.13
C ASP A 315 13.32 7.87 -21.00
N ALA A 316 13.41 6.88 -20.10
CA ALA A 316 14.59 6.04 -19.96
C ALA A 316 14.54 4.77 -20.84
N LEU A 317 13.48 4.59 -21.62
CA LEU A 317 13.30 3.42 -22.48
C LEU A 317 13.67 3.71 -23.92
N SER A 318 14.44 2.82 -24.55
CA SER A 318 14.80 2.92 -25.98
C SER A 318 13.60 2.92 -26.91
N GLN A 319 12.49 2.27 -26.53
CA GLN A 319 11.22 2.28 -27.27
C GLN A 319 10.58 3.67 -27.34
N HIS A 320 10.92 4.57 -26.43
CA HIS A 320 10.48 5.97 -26.41
C HIS A 320 11.55 6.96 -26.88
N GLY A 321 12.64 6.45 -27.48
CA GLY A 321 13.68 7.27 -28.12
C GLY A 321 14.84 7.64 -27.19
N TYR A 322 14.99 6.99 -26.04
CA TYR A 322 16.16 7.21 -25.20
C TYR A 322 17.45 6.86 -25.93
N ALA A 323 18.47 7.71 -25.79
CA ALA A 323 19.70 7.59 -26.56
C ALA A 323 20.57 6.38 -26.16
N ARG A 324 20.46 5.92 -24.91
CA ARG A 324 21.14 4.72 -24.42
C ARG A 324 20.27 3.49 -24.64
N ASP A 325 20.93 2.38 -24.97
CA ASP A 325 20.28 1.09 -25.17
C ASP A 325 20.00 0.41 -23.79
N THR A 326 19.00 0.95 -23.07
CA THR A 326 18.62 0.47 -21.74
C THR A 326 17.60 -0.65 -21.76
N SER A 327 16.78 -0.73 -22.81
CA SER A 327 15.61 -1.61 -22.82
C SER A 327 15.38 -2.37 -24.15
N ALA A 328 16.40 -2.49 -25.03
CA ALA A 328 16.28 -3.23 -26.29
C ALA A 328 15.84 -4.69 -26.10
N ALA A 329 16.11 -5.31 -24.95
CA ALA A 329 15.60 -6.63 -24.61
C ALA A 329 14.06 -6.70 -24.64
N LEU A 330 13.35 -5.58 -24.42
CA LEU A 330 11.89 -5.50 -24.46
C LEU A 330 11.32 -5.21 -25.86
N ASP A 331 12.14 -5.02 -26.89
CA ASP A 331 11.68 -4.70 -28.25
C ASP A 331 10.71 -5.72 -28.84
N SER A 332 10.95 -7.00 -28.55
CA SER A 332 10.05 -8.06 -29.02
C SER A 332 8.67 -7.96 -28.39
N PHE A 333 8.60 -7.65 -27.10
CA PHE A 333 7.36 -7.42 -26.39
C PHE A 333 6.65 -6.15 -26.91
N ALA A 334 7.36 -5.04 -27.01
CA ALA A 334 6.83 -3.76 -27.46
C ALA A 334 6.21 -3.85 -28.87
N LYS A 335 6.80 -4.67 -29.77
CA LYS A 335 6.25 -4.90 -31.12
C LYS A 335 4.90 -5.62 -31.12
N SER A 336 4.58 -6.33 -30.07
CA SER A 336 3.33 -7.09 -29.91
C SER A 336 2.37 -6.48 -28.89
N ALA A 337 2.64 -5.26 -28.42
CA ALA A 337 1.86 -4.56 -27.42
C ALA A 337 1.29 -3.23 -27.94
N VAL A 338 0.28 -2.73 -27.22
CA VAL A 338 -0.21 -1.36 -27.32
C VAL A 338 0.60 -0.52 -26.33
N LEU A 339 1.27 0.53 -26.81
CA LEU A 339 2.11 1.42 -26.03
C LEU A 339 1.40 2.76 -25.86
N PHE A 340 1.19 3.19 -24.62
CA PHE A 340 0.59 4.48 -24.33
C PHE A 340 1.70 5.50 -24.11
N ASP A 341 1.74 6.53 -24.99
CA ASP A 341 2.80 7.53 -25.01
C ASP A 341 2.58 8.67 -24.00
N ASP A 342 1.35 8.81 -23.50
CA ASP A 342 0.97 9.81 -22.50
C ASP A 342 0.22 9.12 -21.36
N ALA A 343 0.95 8.30 -20.60
CA ALA A 343 0.42 7.57 -19.46
C ALA A 343 0.80 8.26 -18.15
N LEU A 344 -0.20 8.60 -17.33
CA LEU A 344 -0.01 9.31 -16.07
C LEU A 344 -0.23 8.41 -14.87
N THR A 345 0.68 8.50 -13.95
CA THR A 345 0.54 7.88 -12.61
C THR A 345 -0.32 8.77 -11.72
N ALA A 346 -0.96 8.19 -10.72
CA ALA A 346 -1.83 8.96 -9.84
C ALA A 346 -1.08 9.73 -8.76
N ALA A 347 0.19 9.42 -8.54
CA ALA A 347 1.04 10.05 -7.54
C ALA A 347 2.53 9.77 -7.84
N PRO A 348 3.46 10.64 -7.39
CA PRO A 348 4.88 10.46 -7.59
C PRO A 348 5.49 9.54 -6.52
N ARG A 349 4.79 8.48 -6.11
CA ARG A 349 5.24 7.53 -5.08
C ARG A 349 4.44 6.23 -5.05
N THR A 350 5.08 5.19 -4.57
CA THR A 350 4.65 3.79 -4.63
C THR A 350 3.24 3.52 -4.12
N ARG A 351 2.96 3.77 -2.84
CA ARG A 351 1.70 3.35 -2.22
C ARG A 351 0.45 3.92 -2.89
N PRO A 352 0.28 5.24 -3.05
CA PRO A 352 -0.93 5.78 -3.67
C PRO A 352 -1.03 5.43 -5.15
N SER A 353 0.09 5.33 -5.87
CA SER A 353 0.08 5.00 -7.28
C SER A 353 -0.33 3.55 -7.53
N PHE A 354 0.29 2.57 -6.84
CA PHE A 354 -0.14 1.18 -6.92
C PHE A 354 -1.55 0.96 -6.37
N ARG A 355 -1.95 1.71 -5.34
CA ARG A 355 -3.34 1.63 -4.87
C ARG A 355 -4.31 1.98 -5.99
N THR A 356 -4.07 3.08 -6.71
CA THR A 356 -4.85 3.46 -7.88
C THR A 356 -4.80 2.41 -8.99
N ALA A 357 -3.61 1.94 -9.34
CA ALA A 357 -3.43 0.95 -10.39
C ALA A 357 -4.15 -0.38 -10.10
N LEU A 358 -4.22 -0.79 -8.83
CA LEU A 358 -4.79 -2.07 -8.42
C LEU A 358 -6.25 -1.99 -7.91
N THR A 359 -6.83 -0.79 -7.82
CA THR A 359 -8.24 -0.62 -7.44
C THR A 359 -9.09 0.07 -8.52
N GLY A 360 -8.48 0.69 -9.53
CA GLY A 360 -9.20 1.50 -10.51
C GLY A 360 -9.86 2.74 -9.91
N ARG A 361 -9.38 3.18 -8.73
CA ARG A 361 -9.83 4.37 -8.02
C ARG A 361 -8.68 5.32 -7.79
N TYR A 362 -8.93 6.61 -7.88
CA TYR A 362 -7.94 7.58 -7.43
C TYR A 362 -7.69 7.41 -5.92
N PRO A 363 -6.50 7.78 -5.40
CA PRO A 363 -6.16 7.60 -3.99
C PRO A 363 -6.94 8.56 -3.07
N LEU A 364 -8.10 9.01 -3.53
CA LEU A 364 -9.07 9.81 -2.83
C LEU A 364 -9.91 8.91 -1.89
N PRO A 365 -11.06 8.98 -1.57
CA PRO A 365 -11.74 8.36 -0.42
C PRO A 365 -11.81 6.81 -0.41
N ALA A 366 -11.20 6.09 -1.34
CA ALA A 366 -11.51 4.69 -1.59
C ALA A 366 -10.64 3.67 -0.82
N MET A 367 -10.58 3.76 0.49
CA MET A 367 -9.99 2.69 1.32
C MET A 367 -10.78 1.36 1.24
N ASP A 368 -12.05 1.42 0.85
CA ASP A 368 -12.96 0.26 0.77
C ASP A 368 -13.15 -0.27 -0.67
N ALA A 369 -12.36 0.22 -1.64
CA ALA A 369 -12.46 -0.27 -3.02
C ALA A 369 -11.86 -1.67 -3.15
N LEU A 370 -12.55 -2.55 -3.87
CA LEU A 370 -12.03 -3.88 -4.20
C LEU A 370 -10.75 -3.75 -5.03
N THR A 371 -9.79 -4.60 -4.72
CA THR A 371 -8.57 -4.74 -5.50
C THR A 371 -8.83 -5.55 -6.77
N LEU A 372 -7.94 -5.44 -7.76
CA LEU A 372 -7.97 -6.32 -8.93
C LEU A 372 -7.89 -7.80 -8.53
N GLY A 373 -7.13 -8.11 -7.47
CA GLY A 373 -7.08 -9.46 -6.89
C GLY A 373 -8.45 -9.95 -6.44
N GLU A 374 -9.21 -9.12 -5.73
CA GLU A 374 -10.57 -9.46 -5.27
C GLU A 374 -11.54 -9.67 -6.44
N HIS A 375 -11.51 -8.79 -7.43
CA HIS A 375 -12.33 -8.93 -8.64
C HIS A 375 -12.02 -10.23 -9.40
N LEU A 376 -10.74 -10.51 -9.66
CA LEU A 376 -10.35 -11.70 -10.40
C LEU A 376 -10.53 -12.99 -9.59
N ARG A 377 -10.34 -12.93 -8.26
CA ARG A 377 -10.70 -14.04 -7.37
C ARG A 377 -12.18 -14.37 -7.44
N GLN A 378 -13.06 -13.36 -7.45
CA GLN A 378 -14.51 -13.54 -7.65
C GLN A 378 -14.84 -14.10 -9.04
N ALA A 379 -14.04 -13.76 -10.07
CA ALA A 379 -14.16 -14.32 -11.42
C ALA A 379 -13.56 -15.73 -11.55
N GLY A 380 -13.07 -16.33 -10.44
CA GLY A 380 -12.58 -17.72 -10.38
C GLY A 380 -11.09 -17.92 -10.66
N PHE A 381 -10.31 -16.86 -10.78
CA PHE A 381 -8.86 -16.95 -10.96
C PHE A 381 -8.16 -17.42 -9.67
N ALA A 382 -7.08 -18.18 -9.80
CA ALA A 382 -6.06 -18.27 -8.79
C ALA A 382 -5.30 -16.95 -8.75
N THR A 383 -4.98 -16.42 -7.58
CA THR A 383 -4.48 -15.05 -7.46
C THR A 383 -3.22 -14.99 -6.62
N ALA A 384 -2.17 -14.31 -7.12
CA ALA A 384 -0.96 -14.09 -6.35
C ALA A 384 -0.39 -12.68 -6.54
N GLY A 385 0.31 -12.20 -5.49
CA GLY A 385 1.17 -11.03 -5.53
C GLY A 385 2.58 -11.39 -5.11
N ILE A 386 3.57 -10.92 -5.84
CA ILE A 386 5.00 -11.10 -5.55
C ILE A 386 5.64 -9.71 -5.56
N THR A 387 6.15 -9.25 -4.42
CA THR A 387 6.59 -7.86 -4.24
C THR A 387 7.92 -7.75 -3.51
N ALA A 388 8.62 -6.65 -3.77
CA ALA A 388 9.90 -6.33 -3.15
C ALA A 388 9.92 -4.99 -2.40
N ASN A 389 8.79 -4.28 -2.32
CA ASN A 389 8.70 -2.97 -1.69
C ASN A 389 7.91 -3.02 -0.38
N VAL A 390 8.47 -2.44 0.69
CA VAL A 390 7.88 -2.33 2.03
C VAL A 390 6.52 -1.61 2.06
N HIS A 391 6.20 -0.84 1.02
CA HIS A 391 4.90 -0.17 0.87
C HIS A 391 3.81 -1.06 0.28
N LEU A 392 4.17 -2.24 -0.26
CA LEU A 392 3.26 -3.20 -0.89
C LEU A 392 3.12 -4.46 -0.03
N VAL A 393 2.77 -4.27 1.23
CA VAL A 393 2.65 -5.35 2.22
C VAL A 393 1.20 -5.62 2.60
N PRO A 394 0.88 -6.82 3.12
CA PRO A 394 -0.49 -7.22 3.46
C PRO A 394 -1.23 -6.24 4.37
N ARG A 395 -0.56 -5.71 5.39
CA ARG A 395 -1.15 -4.75 6.34
C ARG A 395 -1.64 -3.45 5.70
N MET A 396 -1.20 -3.17 4.45
CA MET A 396 -1.64 -2.02 3.67
C MET A 396 -2.79 -2.35 2.72
N GLY A 397 -3.38 -3.56 2.83
CA GLY A 397 -4.50 -4.02 2.01
C GLY A 397 -4.13 -4.44 0.59
N PHE A 398 -2.83 -4.59 0.27
CA PHE A 398 -2.41 -5.05 -1.06
C PHE A 398 -2.60 -6.55 -1.27
N ALA A 399 -2.57 -7.33 -0.21
CA ALA A 399 -2.80 -8.77 -0.27
C ALA A 399 -4.29 -9.15 -0.37
N ASP A 400 -5.21 -8.20 -0.25
CA ASP A 400 -6.64 -8.47 -0.29
C ASP A 400 -7.03 -9.07 -1.64
N GLY A 401 -7.77 -10.18 -1.60
CA GLY A 401 -8.17 -10.94 -2.78
C GLY A 401 -7.08 -11.84 -3.38
N HIS A 402 -5.93 -11.96 -2.75
CA HIS A 402 -4.86 -12.85 -3.20
C HIS A 402 -4.83 -14.15 -2.38
N ASP A 403 -4.72 -15.29 -3.06
CA ASP A 403 -4.54 -16.62 -2.45
C ASP A 403 -3.14 -16.75 -1.85
N LEU A 404 -2.17 -16.00 -2.42
CA LEU A 404 -0.79 -15.93 -1.97
C LEU A 404 -0.23 -14.51 -2.17
N TRP A 405 0.44 -14.00 -1.15
CA TRP A 405 1.23 -12.78 -1.24
C TRP A 405 2.64 -13.01 -0.73
N ARG A 406 3.63 -12.87 -1.62
CA ARG A 406 5.06 -12.95 -1.26
C ARG A 406 5.65 -11.56 -1.18
N TYR A 407 6.21 -11.25 -0.03
CA TYR A 407 6.95 -10.01 0.19
C TYR A 407 8.38 -10.33 0.61
N ASP A 408 9.36 -9.88 -0.18
CA ASP A 408 10.78 -10.02 0.12
C ASP A 408 11.48 -8.68 -0.14
N ASN A 409 11.76 -7.97 0.94
CA ASN A 409 12.22 -6.60 0.89
C ASN A 409 13.51 -6.44 0.09
N GLY A 410 13.48 -5.61 -0.96
CA GLY A 410 14.63 -5.30 -1.79
C GLY A 410 15.17 -6.48 -2.61
N ALA A 411 14.37 -7.54 -2.81
CA ALA A 411 14.75 -8.63 -3.71
C ALA A 411 14.84 -8.11 -5.15
N ASN A 412 15.94 -8.46 -5.83
CA ASN A 412 16.19 -8.06 -7.20
C ASN A 412 15.24 -8.75 -8.20
N ALA A 413 15.15 -8.22 -9.40
CA ALA A 413 14.27 -8.70 -10.47
C ALA A 413 14.45 -10.20 -10.79
N ASP A 414 15.68 -10.72 -10.82
CA ASP A 414 15.95 -12.14 -11.09
C ASP A 414 15.28 -13.06 -10.08
N VAL A 415 15.35 -12.72 -8.78
CA VAL A 415 14.73 -13.50 -7.69
C VAL A 415 13.20 -13.46 -7.80
N GLN A 416 12.63 -12.29 -8.05
CA GLN A 416 11.18 -12.13 -8.16
C GLN A 416 10.64 -12.84 -9.42
N ILE A 417 11.36 -12.79 -10.51
CA ILE A 417 11.00 -13.43 -11.77
C ILE A 417 11.02 -14.96 -11.66
N GLU A 418 12.02 -15.54 -10.99
CA GLU A 418 12.02 -17.01 -10.77
C GLU A 418 10.82 -17.44 -9.91
N ARG A 419 10.49 -16.69 -8.86
CA ARG A 419 9.28 -16.94 -8.06
C ARG A 419 7.98 -16.81 -8.88
N ALA A 420 7.94 -15.86 -9.81
CA ALA A 420 6.82 -15.68 -10.71
C ALA A 420 6.67 -16.88 -11.65
N LYS A 421 7.79 -17.38 -12.21
CA LYS A 421 7.79 -18.59 -13.06
C LYS A 421 7.35 -19.82 -12.30
N ASP A 422 7.86 -20.03 -11.08
CA ASP A 422 7.47 -21.14 -10.23
C ASP A 422 5.96 -21.13 -10.01
N TRP A 423 5.40 -20.00 -9.54
CA TRP A 423 3.97 -19.89 -9.26
C TRP A 423 3.10 -20.04 -10.51
N LEU A 424 3.46 -19.39 -11.64
CA LEU A 424 2.73 -19.53 -12.90
C LEU A 424 2.84 -20.94 -13.48
N GLY A 425 3.97 -21.64 -13.27
CA GLY A 425 4.16 -23.03 -13.65
C GLY A 425 3.25 -23.99 -12.89
N ASP A 426 3.11 -23.79 -11.58
CA ASP A 426 2.22 -24.57 -10.71
C ASP A 426 0.73 -24.34 -11.04
N HIS A 427 0.39 -23.19 -11.68
CA HIS A 427 -0.98 -22.81 -12.02
C HIS A 427 -1.24 -22.77 -13.53
N GLN A 428 -0.44 -23.48 -14.34
CA GLN A 428 -0.52 -23.40 -15.80
C GLN A 428 -1.78 -24.03 -16.41
N ASP A 429 -2.54 -24.80 -15.64
CA ASP A 429 -3.73 -25.55 -16.07
C ASP A 429 -5.05 -24.93 -15.57
N GLN A 430 -5.00 -23.75 -15.01
CA GLN A 430 -6.16 -23.00 -14.48
C GLN A 430 -6.05 -21.51 -14.79
N ASP A 431 -7.18 -20.79 -14.66
CA ASP A 431 -7.17 -19.36 -14.76
C ASP A 431 -6.34 -18.75 -13.61
N ALA A 432 -5.41 -17.84 -13.94
CA ALA A 432 -4.44 -17.32 -12.98
C ALA A 432 -4.19 -15.83 -13.15
N TYR A 433 -4.09 -15.12 -12.05
CA TYR A 433 -3.69 -13.71 -11.97
C TYR A 433 -2.44 -13.57 -11.11
N LEU A 434 -1.42 -12.94 -11.67
CA LEU A 434 -0.21 -12.59 -10.95
C LEU A 434 0.05 -11.08 -11.03
N PHE A 435 0.14 -10.45 -9.87
CA PHE A 435 0.78 -9.15 -9.72
C PHE A 435 2.25 -9.36 -9.38
N LEU A 436 3.15 -8.92 -10.25
CA LEU A 436 4.60 -8.96 -10.06
C LEU A 436 5.13 -7.55 -9.90
N HIS A 437 5.76 -7.25 -8.77
CA HIS A 437 6.43 -5.99 -8.55
C HIS A 437 7.95 -6.17 -8.63
N LEU A 438 8.59 -5.37 -9.48
CA LEU A 438 10.04 -5.29 -9.61
C LEU A 438 10.53 -4.01 -8.95
N MET A 439 11.49 -4.14 -8.01
CA MET A 439 12.06 -3.02 -7.29
C MET A 439 13.09 -2.25 -8.13
N ASP A 440 13.81 -2.95 -9.02
CA ASP A 440 14.69 -2.30 -9.97
C ASP A 440 13.85 -1.48 -10.98
N PRO A 441 14.14 -0.20 -11.22
CA PRO A 441 15.36 0.58 -10.97
C PRO A 441 15.34 1.54 -9.76
N HIS A 442 14.58 1.27 -8.71
CA HIS A 442 14.53 2.14 -7.54
C HIS A 442 15.92 2.31 -6.86
N THR A 443 16.14 3.47 -6.25
CA THR A 443 17.32 3.73 -5.39
C THR A 443 17.49 2.62 -4.31
N PHE A 444 18.68 2.10 -3.98
CA PHE A 444 20.00 2.57 -4.45
C PHE A 444 20.40 1.82 -5.72
N TYR A 445 20.97 2.54 -6.70
CA TYR A 445 21.32 1.97 -8.02
C TYR A 445 22.53 1.03 -7.92
N ARG A 446 22.27 -0.24 -7.67
CA ARG A 446 23.25 -1.31 -7.42
C ARG A 446 23.12 -2.48 -8.38
N ALA A 447 22.74 -2.21 -9.62
CA ALA A 447 22.59 -3.22 -10.65
C ALA A 447 23.73 -4.26 -10.60
N PRO A 448 23.42 -5.58 -10.66
CA PRO A 448 24.45 -6.61 -10.46
C PRO A 448 25.37 -6.77 -11.67
N GLY A 449 26.60 -7.22 -11.40
CA GLY A 449 27.55 -7.66 -12.40
C GLY A 449 27.87 -6.61 -13.47
N ARG A 450 27.66 -6.99 -14.74
CA ARG A 450 27.98 -6.15 -15.91
C ARG A 450 27.14 -4.87 -16.06
N TYR A 451 26.00 -4.81 -15.40
CA TYR A 451 25.08 -3.67 -15.53
C TYR A 451 25.51 -2.49 -14.67
N LYS A 452 26.17 -2.76 -13.53
CA LYS A 452 26.55 -1.75 -12.53
C LYS A 452 27.19 -0.50 -13.12
N ASP A 453 28.15 -0.67 -14.04
CA ASP A 453 28.92 0.42 -14.64
C ASP A 453 28.79 0.48 -16.17
N ARG A 454 27.73 -0.14 -16.72
CA ARG A 454 27.53 -0.30 -18.17
C ARG A 454 27.50 1.03 -18.93
N TYR A 455 26.96 2.07 -18.30
CA TYR A 455 26.81 3.39 -18.92
C TYR A 455 27.63 4.48 -18.22
N VAL A 456 28.47 4.11 -17.26
CA VAL A 456 29.28 5.06 -16.50
C VAL A 456 30.46 5.52 -17.33
N GLU A 457 30.46 6.80 -17.70
CA GLU A 457 31.52 7.46 -18.49
C GLU A 457 32.13 8.67 -17.75
N THR A 458 31.51 9.12 -16.64
CA THR A 458 31.86 10.33 -15.90
C THR A 458 32.33 10.01 -14.49
N ASP A 459 32.93 10.98 -13.80
CA ASP A 459 33.37 10.81 -12.42
C ASP A 459 32.18 10.97 -11.46
N ARG A 460 32.13 10.11 -10.44
CA ARG A 460 31.15 10.19 -9.36
C ARG A 460 31.32 11.40 -8.44
N GLY A 461 32.47 12.04 -8.45
CA GLY A 461 32.81 13.13 -7.53
C GLY A 461 32.65 12.74 -6.05
N PRO A 462 31.91 13.55 -5.25
CA PRO A 462 31.67 13.29 -3.83
C PRO A 462 30.60 12.24 -3.55
N LEU A 463 29.96 11.67 -4.59
CA LEU A 463 28.90 10.71 -4.44
C LEU A 463 29.40 9.34 -3.98
N ASP A 464 28.62 8.68 -3.15
CA ASP A 464 28.83 7.31 -2.71
C ASP A 464 27.61 6.48 -3.19
N PRO A 465 27.81 5.30 -3.81
CA PRO A 465 26.71 4.44 -4.25
C PRO A 465 25.71 4.09 -3.14
N ASP A 466 26.14 4.15 -1.89
CA ASP A 466 25.35 3.84 -0.71
C ASP A 466 24.85 5.10 0.01
N MET A 467 25.01 6.26 -0.62
CA MET A 467 24.57 7.52 -0.05
C MET A 467 23.06 7.65 -0.11
N ASN A 468 22.45 7.91 1.05
CA ASN A 468 21.02 8.14 1.09
C ASN A 468 20.62 9.46 0.39
N ARG A 469 19.36 9.52 -0.09
CA ARG A 469 18.76 10.66 -0.76
C ARG A 469 19.12 12.01 -0.12
N TRP A 470 19.00 12.13 1.20
CA TRP A 470 19.19 13.41 1.91
C TRP A 470 20.61 13.94 1.80
N LYS A 471 21.60 13.04 1.74
CA LYS A 471 22.99 13.42 1.52
C LYS A 471 23.19 13.89 0.09
N VAL A 472 22.61 13.20 -0.89
CA VAL A 472 22.69 13.56 -2.31
C VAL A 472 22.03 14.92 -2.56
N VAL A 473 20.78 15.10 -2.09
CA VAL A 473 20.08 16.39 -2.19
C VAL A 473 20.87 17.52 -1.54
N ARG A 474 21.45 17.32 -0.36
CA ARG A 474 22.28 18.33 0.29
C ARG A 474 23.55 18.68 -0.51
N LEU A 475 24.15 17.71 -1.18
CA LEU A 475 25.31 17.97 -2.06
C LEU A 475 24.88 18.85 -3.25
N GLY A 476 23.81 18.53 -3.95
CA GLY A 476 23.29 19.34 -5.04
C GLY A 476 22.93 20.75 -4.60
N GLN A 477 22.10 20.92 -3.57
CA GLN A 477 21.68 22.22 -3.05
C GLN A 477 22.86 23.07 -2.53
N SER A 478 23.97 22.45 -2.14
CA SER A 478 25.19 23.18 -1.73
C SER A 478 26.13 23.48 -2.90
N GLY A 479 25.75 23.17 -4.15
CA GLY A 479 26.57 23.36 -5.34
C GLY A 479 27.84 22.48 -5.36
N LYS A 480 27.80 21.32 -4.73
CA LYS A 480 28.93 20.37 -4.69
C LYS A 480 28.82 19.26 -5.71
N LEU A 481 27.72 19.18 -6.42
CA LEU A 481 27.53 18.32 -7.59
C LEU A 481 27.68 19.16 -8.85
N ASP A 482 28.28 18.56 -9.85
CA ASP A 482 28.39 19.09 -11.21
C ASP A 482 27.73 18.14 -12.21
N ASP A 483 27.66 18.53 -13.46
CA ASP A 483 27.02 17.78 -14.54
C ASP A 483 27.59 16.35 -14.69
N ASP A 484 28.89 16.14 -14.40
CA ASP A 484 29.54 14.82 -14.46
C ASP A 484 29.02 13.90 -13.34
N ASN A 485 28.79 14.45 -12.14
CA ASN A 485 28.26 13.72 -11.00
C ASN A 485 26.79 13.33 -11.21
N GLU A 486 25.99 14.24 -11.77
CA GLU A 486 24.59 13.96 -12.14
C GLU A 486 24.51 12.92 -13.25
N ALA A 487 25.34 13.05 -14.29
CA ALA A 487 25.46 12.06 -15.38
C ALA A 487 25.88 10.68 -14.86
N TRP A 488 26.72 10.62 -13.80
CA TRP A 488 27.09 9.38 -13.14
C TRP A 488 25.89 8.72 -12.46
N LEU A 489 25.08 9.48 -11.69
CA LEU A 489 23.84 8.95 -11.07
C LEU A 489 22.88 8.42 -12.12
N ARG A 490 22.64 9.18 -13.19
CA ARG A 490 21.80 8.77 -14.30
C ARG A 490 22.30 7.50 -14.99
N ALA A 491 23.63 7.39 -15.18
CA ALA A 491 24.22 6.18 -15.75
C ALA A 491 24.07 4.94 -14.84
N ARG A 492 24.06 5.13 -13.54
CA ARG A 492 23.80 4.07 -12.56
C ARG A 492 22.34 3.60 -12.61
N TYR A 493 21.40 4.54 -12.67
CA TYR A 493 19.98 4.26 -12.89
C TYR A 493 19.74 3.51 -14.21
N ASP A 494 20.37 3.93 -15.30
CA ASP A 494 20.28 3.25 -16.60
C ASP A 494 20.80 1.81 -16.54
N GLY A 495 21.78 1.55 -15.69
CA GLY A 495 22.25 0.20 -15.42
C GLY A 495 21.18 -0.69 -14.78
N GLU A 496 20.41 -0.16 -13.84
CA GLU A 496 19.25 -0.86 -13.24
C GLU A 496 18.16 -1.12 -14.28
N VAL A 497 17.81 -0.12 -15.07
CA VAL A 497 16.83 -0.28 -16.17
C VAL A 497 17.26 -1.40 -17.12
N ALA A 498 18.53 -1.45 -17.51
CA ALA A 498 19.04 -2.48 -18.41
C ALA A 498 19.02 -3.88 -17.77
N TYR A 499 19.33 -3.97 -16.49
CA TYR A 499 19.25 -5.23 -15.76
C TYR A 499 17.81 -5.74 -15.69
N MET A 500 16.91 -4.90 -15.20
CA MET A 500 15.48 -5.19 -15.11
C MET A 500 14.92 -5.62 -16.49
N ALA A 501 15.21 -4.88 -17.54
CA ALA A 501 14.72 -5.16 -18.89
C ALA A 501 15.18 -6.53 -19.41
N ASP A 502 16.45 -6.90 -19.18
CA ASP A 502 16.99 -8.21 -19.56
C ASP A 502 16.31 -9.36 -18.80
N GLN A 503 16.08 -9.19 -17.47
CA GLN A 503 15.39 -10.19 -16.65
C GLN A 503 13.92 -10.33 -17.07
N LEU A 504 13.22 -9.21 -17.24
CA LEU A 504 11.82 -9.19 -17.63
C LEU A 504 11.60 -9.80 -19.02
N ALA A 505 12.47 -9.51 -19.99
CA ALA A 505 12.40 -10.15 -21.31
C ALA A 505 12.49 -11.67 -21.23
N GLY A 506 13.31 -12.20 -20.31
CA GLY A 506 13.40 -13.64 -20.03
C GLY A 506 12.09 -14.22 -19.48
N LEU A 507 11.40 -13.50 -18.59
CA LEU A 507 10.07 -13.89 -18.10
C LEU A 507 9.04 -13.90 -19.22
N LEU A 508 8.99 -12.83 -20.00
CA LEU A 508 8.00 -12.67 -21.07
C LEU A 508 8.14 -13.76 -22.16
N ALA A 509 9.38 -14.11 -22.53
CA ALA A 509 9.65 -15.20 -23.46
C ALA A 509 9.25 -16.56 -22.87
N TRP A 510 9.43 -16.77 -21.56
CA TRP A 510 9.00 -17.98 -20.90
C TRP A 510 7.46 -18.09 -20.82
N VAL A 511 6.79 -16.97 -20.52
CA VAL A 511 5.31 -16.87 -20.48
C VAL A 511 4.70 -17.18 -21.86
N ASP A 512 5.36 -16.75 -22.94
CA ASP A 512 4.92 -17.07 -24.32
C ASP A 512 4.96 -18.56 -24.66
N GLY A 513 5.74 -19.34 -23.89
CA GLY A 513 5.79 -20.81 -24.00
C GLY A 513 4.70 -21.54 -23.21
N LEU A 514 3.94 -20.88 -22.34
CA LEU A 514 2.91 -21.49 -21.56
C LEU A 514 1.64 -21.78 -22.39
N PRO A 515 0.92 -22.90 -22.10
CA PRO A 515 -0.37 -23.16 -22.76
C PRO A 515 -1.42 -22.11 -22.37
N GLY A 516 -2.38 -21.84 -23.24
CA GLY A 516 -3.49 -20.92 -22.99
C GLY A 516 -3.22 -19.47 -23.42
N ARG A 517 -3.98 -18.54 -22.83
CA ARG A 517 -4.06 -17.13 -23.26
C ARG A 517 -3.58 -16.19 -22.17
N THR A 518 -2.60 -15.36 -22.47
CA THR A 518 -2.02 -14.45 -21.47
C THR A 518 -2.18 -12.99 -21.88
N LEU A 519 -2.88 -12.21 -21.05
CA LEU A 519 -2.85 -10.75 -21.07
C LEU A 519 -1.63 -10.32 -20.23
N VAL A 520 -0.77 -9.49 -20.78
CA VAL A 520 0.36 -8.90 -20.07
C VAL A 520 0.23 -7.40 -20.01
N ILE A 521 0.33 -6.82 -18.83
CA ILE A 521 0.36 -5.38 -18.62
C ILE A 521 1.69 -5.04 -17.93
N LEU A 522 2.43 -4.11 -18.54
CA LEU A 522 3.63 -3.50 -17.95
C LEU A 522 3.32 -2.05 -17.60
N HIS A 523 3.61 -1.64 -16.38
CA HIS A 523 3.48 -0.24 -15.99
C HIS A 523 4.55 0.15 -14.96
N SER A 524 4.88 1.43 -14.92
CA SER A 524 5.59 2.00 -13.77
C SER A 524 4.60 2.69 -12.83
N ASP A 525 4.95 2.77 -11.58
CA ASP A 525 4.12 3.46 -10.58
C ASP A 525 4.42 4.96 -10.53
N HIS A 526 5.65 5.37 -10.74
CA HIS A 526 6.13 6.75 -10.91
C HIS A 526 7.52 6.75 -11.55
N GLY A 527 8.07 7.92 -11.77
CA GLY A 527 9.42 8.11 -12.24
C GLY A 527 10.41 8.53 -11.14
N GLU A 528 11.50 9.16 -11.56
CA GLU A 528 12.64 9.55 -10.74
C GLU A 528 13.22 10.87 -11.23
N GLU A 529 13.42 11.87 -10.39
CA GLU A 529 14.02 13.16 -10.76
C GLU A 529 15.55 13.12 -10.62
N PHE A 530 16.24 13.71 -11.59
CA PHE A 530 17.68 13.91 -11.62
C PHE A 530 17.99 15.39 -11.87
N TRP A 531 17.52 16.27 -11.00
CA TRP A 531 17.66 17.74 -11.00
C TRP A 531 16.99 18.48 -12.15
N GLU A 532 16.06 17.85 -12.90
CA GLU A 532 15.28 18.56 -13.91
C GLU A 532 14.51 19.76 -13.34
N HIS A 533 14.07 19.67 -12.09
CA HIS A 533 13.41 20.73 -11.33
C HIS A 533 14.04 20.94 -9.92
N ASP A 534 15.40 21.00 -9.89
CA ASP A 534 16.20 21.32 -8.71
C ASP A 534 16.09 20.30 -7.54
N SER A 535 15.68 19.06 -7.80
CA SER A 535 15.57 18.02 -6.79
C SER A 535 16.07 16.65 -7.29
N TYR A 536 15.99 15.64 -6.44
CA TYR A 536 16.49 14.30 -6.71
C TYR A 536 15.54 13.24 -6.13
N GLU A 537 15.45 12.07 -6.78
CA GLU A 537 14.50 11.00 -6.49
C GLU A 537 13.03 11.44 -6.71
N HIS A 538 12.11 10.97 -5.87
CA HIS A 538 10.67 11.12 -6.04
C HIS A 538 9.98 11.63 -4.76
N ASN A 539 8.67 11.65 -4.67
CA ASN A 539 7.85 12.03 -3.50
C ASN A 539 7.69 13.56 -3.26
N HIS A 540 7.98 14.44 -4.20
CA HIS A 540 8.04 15.88 -3.88
C HIS A 540 7.32 16.80 -4.87
N THR A 541 7.17 16.43 -6.14
CA THR A 541 6.48 17.24 -7.17
C THR A 541 5.59 16.39 -8.06
N LEU A 542 4.88 17.03 -9.01
CA LEU A 542 4.05 16.37 -10.02
C LEU A 542 4.54 16.66 -11.45
N TYR A 543 5.83 16.93 -11.62
CA TYR A 543 6.42 17.12 -12.95
C TYR A 543 6.50 15.81 -13.73
N GLN A 544 6.67 15.91 -15.05
CA GLN A 544 6.59 14.75 -15.97
C GLN A 544 7.62 13.68 -15.64
N GLU A 545 8.84 14.03 -15.22
CA GLU A 545 9.86 13.05 -14.84
C GLU A 545 9.43 12.15 -13.65
N LEU A 546 8.40 12.57 -12.89
CA LEU A 546 7.85 11.80 -11.76
C LEU A 546 6.52 11.14 -12.05
N VAL A 547 5.67 11.74 -12.91
CA VAL A 547 4.29 11.26 -13.09
C VAL A 547 3.99 10.76 -14.50
N HIS A 548 4.88 10.96 -15.47
CA HIS A 548 4.77 10.35 -16.78
C HIS A 548 5.34 8.93 -16.73
N GLY A 549 4.44 7.95 -16.64
CA GLY A 549 4.79 6.54 -16.44
C GLY A 549 4.81 5.73 -17.73
N VAL A 550 5.30 4.51 -17.60
CA VAL A 550 5.18 3.47 -18.63
C VAL A 550 3.83 2.80 -18.49
N PHE A 551 3.11 2.57 -19.58
CA PHE A 551 1.91 1.76 -19.58
C PHE A 551 1.78 1.05 -20.93
N TRP A 552 1.98 -0.27 -20.94
CA TRP A 552 1.93 -1.11 -22.13
C TRP A 552 0.99 -2.30 -21.91
N ILE A 553 0.16 -2.62 -22.89
CA ILE A 553 -0.79 -3.72 -22.85
C ILE A 553 -0.54 -4.66 -24.02
N ARG A 554 -0.21 -5.91 -23.74
CA ARG A 554 -0.15 -6.97 -24.74
C ARG A 554 -1.34 -7.93 -24.54
N PRO A 555 -2.33 -7.90 -25.47
CA PRO A 555 -3.44 -8.84 -25.44
C PRO A 555 -2.96 -10.27 -25.75
N PRO A 556 -3.78 -11.30 -25.46
CA PRO A 556 -3.50 -12.67 -25.85
C PRO A 556 -3.23 -12.80 -27.37
N GLY A 557 -2.19 -13.56 -27.71
CA GLY A 557 -1.77 -13.68 -29.13
C GLY A 557 -0.98 -12.48 -29.65
N GLY A 558 -0.88 -11.41 -28.87
CA GLY A 558 -0.15 -10.20 -29.23
C GLY A 558 -0.89 -9.32 -30.26
N TRP A 559 -0.39 -8.13 -30.47
CA TRP A 559 -0.87 -7.21 -31.48
C TRP A 559 -0.20 -7.53 -32.85
N ALA A 560 -1.01 -7.80 -33.87
CA ALA A 560 -0.50 -8.32 -35.15
C ALA A 560 0.07 -7.25 -36.10
N GLY A 561 -0.11 -5.96 -35.81
CA GLY A 561 0.22 -4.83 -36.72
C GLY A 561 1.59 -4.18 -36.51
N GLY A 562 2.45 -4.69 -35.61
CA GLY A 562 3.66 -3.98 -35.13
C GLY A 562 3.32 -3.08 -33.94
N PRO A 563 4.25 -2.28 -33.40
CA PRO A 563 3.98 -1.48 -32.21
C PRO A 563 2.81 -0.52 -32.46
N HIS A 564 1.77 -0.64 -31.66
CA HIS A 564 0.62 0.26 -31.70
C HIS A 564 0.82 1.34 -30.64
N ARG A 565 0.96 2.58 -31.07
CA ARG A 565 1.18 3.71 -30.17
C ARG A 565 -0.10 4.53 -30.04
N VAL A 566 -0.46 4.82 -28.79
CA VAL A 566 -1.62 5.63 -28.41
C VAL A 566 -1.10 6.91 -27.75
N THR A 567 -1.42 8.05 -28.36
CA THR A 567 -1.02 9.38 -27.88
C THR A 567 -2.09 10.07 -27.04
N ALA A 568 -3.27 9.44 -26.90
CA ALA A 568 -4.29 9.95 -26.01
C ALA A 568 -3.86 9.78 -24.56
N PRO A 569 -4.09 10.78 -23.67
CA PRO A 569 -3.74 10.68 -22.27
C PRO A 569 -4.56 9.59 -21.57
N VAL A 570 -3.86 8.70 -20.88
CA VAL A 570 -4.44 7.62 -20.06
C VAL A 570 -3.85 7.68 -18.67
N GLY A 571 -4.46 6.97 -17.71
CA GLY A 571 -3.94 6.91 -16.35
C GLY A 571 -3.86 5.48 -15.81
N LEU A 572 -3.05 5.25 -14.80
CA LEU A 572 -3.00 3.94 -14.13
C LEU A 572 -4.34 3.55 -13.50
N VAL A 573 -5.22 4.50 -13.25
CA VAL A 573 -6.61 4.27 -12.81
C VAL A 573 -7.42 3.45 -13.83
N ASP A 574 -7.00 3.44 -15.10
CA ASP A 574 -7.63 2.73 -16.20
C ASP A 574 -7.25 1.24 -16.26
N LEU A 575 -6.25 0.81 -15.48
CA LEU A 575 -5.77 -0.57 -15.50
C LEU A 575 -6.87 -1.56 -15.11
N VAL A 576 -7.49 -1.36 -13.93
CA VAL A 576 -8.52 -2.29 -13.43
C VAL A 576 -9.73 -2.39 -14.36
N PRO A 577 -10.40 -1.27 -14.75
CA PRO A 577 -11.55 -1.36 -15.65
C PRO A 577 -11.18 -1.99 -17.01
N THR A 578 -9.94 -1.79 -17.49
CA THR A 578 -9.45 -2.43 -18.72
C THR A 578 -9.33 -3.94 -18.57
N VAL A 579 -8.71 -4.42 -17.49
CA VAL A 579 -8.58 -5.86 -17.23
C VAL A 579 -9.95 -6.50 -17.07
N LEU A 580 -10.84 -5.88 -16.29
CA LEU A 580 -12.19 -6.40 -16.04
C LEU A 580 -13.02 -6.48 -17.30
N ASP A 581 -12.97 -5.47 -18.17
CA ASP A 581 -13.65 -5.51 -19.46
C ASP A 581 -13.07 -6.62 -20.37
N LEU A 582 -11.74 -6.78 -20.41
CA LEU A 582 -11.09 -7.82 -21.22
C LEU A 582 -11.41 -9.23 -20.72
N VAL A 583 -11.62 -9.45 -19.42
CA VAL A 583 -12.00 -10.77 -18.88
C VAL A 583 -13.52 -11.01 -18.84
N GLY A 584 -14.33 -10.05 -19.33
CA GLY A 584 -15.79 -10.17 -19.40
C GLY A 584 -16.51 -9.91 -18.08
N ALA A 585 -15.92 -9.15 -17.17
CA ALA A 585 -16.48 -8.79 -15.86
C ALA A 585 -16.42 -7.26 -15.62
N PRO A 586 -16.95 -6.41 -16.54
CA PRO A 586 -16.81 -4.96 -16.44
C PRO A 586 -17.48 -4.40 -15.18
N ASP A 587 -16.89 -3.34 -14.61
CA ASP A 587 -17.40 -2.58 -13.47
C ASP A 587 -17.41 -1.09 -13.79
N ASP A 588 -18.59 -0.55 -14.10
CA ASP A 588 -18.80 0.86 -14.44
C ASP A 588 -18.75 1.80 -13.22
N SER A 589 -18.60 1.28 -12.02
CA SER A 589 -18.53 2.08 -10.79
C SER A 589 -17.14 2.64 -10.52
N LEU A 590 -16.11 2.21 -11.25
CA LEU A 590 -14.72 2.62 -11.08
C LEU A 590 -14.49 4.05 -11.59
N ASP A 591 -13.44 4.71 -11.08
CA ASP A 591 -13.06 6.06 -11.52
C ASP A 591 -12.35 6.03 -12.88
N GLY A 592 -11.65 4.92 -13.17
CA GLY A 592 -11.01 4.66 -14.44
C GLY A 592 -12.00 4.26 -15.53
N VAL A 593 -11.54 4.24 -16.77
CA VAL A 593 -12.29 3.75 -17.94
C VAL A 593 -11.53 2.62 -18.62
N SER A 594 -12.26 1.71 -19.26
CA SER A 594 -11.64 0.66 -20.05
C SER A 594 -10.88 1.22 -21.26
N LEU A 595 -9.64 0.80 -21.41
CA LEU A 595 -8.79 1.07 -22.57
C LEU A 595 -8.95 0.01 -23.68
N ARG A 596 -9.89 -0.91 -23.53
CA ARG A 596 -10.22 -1.92 -24.54
C ARG A 596 -10.43 -1.33 -25.94
N PRO A 597 -11.11 -0.15 -26.13
CA PRO A 597 -11.24 0.44 -27.45
C PRO A 597 -9.91 0.71 -28.16
N PHE A 598 -8.85 1.05 -27.43
CA PHE A 598 -7.50 1.19 -27.99
C PHE A 598 -6.87 -0.18 -28.32
N VAL A 599 -7.09 -1.16 -27.45
CA VAL A 599 -6.62 -2.53 -27.65
C VAL A 599 -7.31 -3.16 -28.87
N ASP A 600 -8.59 -2.85 -29.11
CA ASP A 600 -9.36 -3.31 -30.25
C ASP A 600 -9.23 -2.39 -31.50
N ALA A 601 -8.43 -1.32 -31.43
CA ALA A 601 -8.31 -0.28 -32.46
C ALA A 601 -9.66 0.39 -32.85
N ALA A 602 -10.59 0.50 -31.90
CA ALA A 602 -11.95 0.96 -32.15
C ALA A 602 -12.20 2.46 -31.88
N GLY A 603 -11.21 3.22 -31.38
CA GLY A 603 -11.33 4.68 -31.17
C GLY A 603 -10.89 5.17 -29.79
N GLU A 604 -10.95 6.47 -29.54
CA GLU A 604 -10.39 7.15 -28.36
C GLU A 604 -11.46 7.56 -27.35
N PRO A 605 -11.34 7.23 -26.06
CA PRO A 605 -12.05 7.94 -24.99
C PRO A 605 -11.32 9.26 -24.69
N ALA A 606 -11.94 10.41 -25.00
CA ALA A 606 -11.40 11.72 -24.63
C ALA A 606 -11.79 12.07 -23.19
N ARG A 607 -10.80 12.24 -22.31
CA ARG A 607 -11.03 12.72 -20.95
C ARG A 607 -9.83 13.49 -20.38
N ALA A 608 -10.07 14.24 -19.32
CA ALA A 608 -9.01 14.79 -18.49
C ALA A 608 -8.47 13.72 -17.55
N THR A 609 -7.16 13.60 -17.44
CA THR A 609 -6.52 12.68 -16.51
C THR A 609 -6.08 13.45 -15.26
N LEU A 610 -6.49 12.97 -14.10
CA LEU A 610 -6.13 13.53 -12.80
C LEU A 610 -4.87 12.86 -12.26
N THR A 611 -3.91 13.68 -11.85
CA THR A 611 -2.77 13.24 -11.06
C THR A 611 -2.75 13.98 -9.74
N ALA A 612 -2.55 13.25 -8.65
CA ALA A 612 -2.56 13.81 -7.31
C ALA A 612 -1.39 13.31 -6.47
N THR A 613 -0.86 14.17 -5.63
CA THR A 613 0.03 13.78 -4.54
C THR A 613 -0.56 14.21 -3.21
N LEU A 614 -0.58 13.29 -2.27
CA LEU A 614 -0.96 13.52 -0.89
C LEU A 614 0.30 13.37 -0.05
N ASP A 615 1.09 14.43 0.11
CA ASP A 615 2.24 14.37 1.00
C ASP A 615 1.82 14.80 2.41
N ASN A 616 1.61 13.80 3.26
CA ASN A 616 1.21 13.99 4.65
C ASN A 616 2.39 14.11 5.62
N ARG A 617 3.62 14.17 5.12
CA ARG A 617 4.80 14.06 5.97
C ARG A 617 5.70 15.26 5.82
N PRO A 618 5.90 16.05 6.91
CA PRO A 618 6.95 17.04 6.91
C PRO A 618 8.28 16.33 6.82
N ARG A 619 9.03 16.60 5.77
CA ARG A 619 10.42 16.14 5.67
C ARG A 619 11.33 17.36 5.71
N PRO A 620 12.26 17.42 6.66
CA PRO A 620 13.26 18.46 6.63
C PRO A 620 14.24 18.18 5.48
N VAL A 621 14.14 18.90 4.42
CA VAL A 621 15.20 19.01 3.42
C VAL A 621 15.81 20.41 3.56
N GLY A 622 16.92 20.49 4.22
CA GLY A 622 17.55 21.76 4.54
C GLY A 622 16.63 22.63 5.41
N HIS A 623 16.05 23.68 4.94
CA HIS A 623 15.06 24.50 5.62
C HIS A 623 13.71 24.51 4.90
N LEU A 624 13.50 23.61 3.91
CA LEU A 624 12.26 23.47 3.17
C LEU A 624 11.46 22.30 3.73
N MET A 625 10.29 22.58 4.23
CA MET A 625 9.30 21.59 4.65
C MET A 625 8.36 21.34 3.48
N TYR A 626 8.42 20.17 2.84
CA TYR A 626 7.44 19.76 1.83
C TYR A 626 6.19 19.22 2.53
N ASP A 627 5.31 20.12 2.89
CA ASP A 627 4.07 19.84 3.61
C ASP A 627 2.87 20.26 2.77
N THR A 628 2.96 20.02 1.46
CA THR A 628 2.01 20.58 0.50
C THR A 628 1.18 19.50 -0.15
N GLU A 629 -0.11 19.73 -0.23
CA GLU A 629 -1.05 18.94 -0.99
C GLU A 629 -1.17 19.54 -2.39
N ARG A 630 -0.67 18.81 -3.40
CA ARG A 630 -0.66 19.25 -4.79
C ARG A 630 -1.57 18.38 -5.63
N TRP A 631 -2.27 19.02 -6.54
CA TRP A 631 -3.16 18.39 -7.49
C TRP A 631 -2.82 18.81 -8.88
N ALA A 632 -2.83 17.87 -9.83
CA ALA A 632 -2.64 18.18 -11.22
C ALA A 632 -3.74 17.57 -12.07
N VAL A 633 -4.12 18.28 -13.12
CA VAL A 633 -4.98 17.76 -14.19
C VAL A 633 -4.31 17.97 -15.53
N VAL A 634 -4.28 16.91 -16.35
CA VAL A 634 -3.80 16.97 -17.73
C VAL A 634 -4.98 16.92 -18.68
N ALA A 635 -5.11 17.92 -19.54
CA ALA A 635 -6.16 18.00 -20.54
C ALA A 635 -5.72 18.87 -21.71
N GLY A 636 -6.04 18.44 -22.97
CA GLY A 636 -5.77 19.22 -24.17
C GLY A 636 -4.30 19.60 -24.37
N GLY A 637 -3.37 18.73 -24.00
CA GLY A 637 -1.93 18.95 -24.13
C GLY A 637 -1.33 19.92 -23.10
N HIS A 638 -2.09 20.26 -22.06
CA HIS A 638 -1.61 21.11 -20.98
C HIS A 638 -1.72 20.38 -19.64
N LYS A 639 -0.83 20.74 -18.71
CA LYS A 639 -0.90 20.32 -17.31
C LYS A 639 -1.06 21.53 -16.39
N TYR A 640 -2.12 21.51 -15.62
CA TYR A 640 -2.39 22.48 -14.57
C TYR A 640 -2.10 21.88 -13.19
N LEU A 641 -1.35 22.60 -12.40
CA LEU A 641 -0.99 22.27 -11.02
C LEU A 641 -1.60 23.27 -10.05
N LEU A 642 -2.13 22.78 -8.95
CA LEU A 642 -2.61 23.59 -7.84
C LEU A 642 -2.07 23.06 -6.53
N GLU A 643 -1.37 23.90 -5.79
CA GLU A 643 -1.02 23.67 -4.39
C GLU A 643 -2.13 24.21 -3.49
N THR A 644 -2.84 23.30 -2.78
CA THR A 644 -4.05 23.70 -2.05
C THR A 644 -3.81 24.64 -0.86
N TRP A 645 -2.60 24.63 -0.29
CA TRP A 645 -2.34 25.38 0.94
C TRP A 645 -1.88 26.79 0.72
N ASP A 646 -0.93 27.00 -0.15
CA ASP A 646 -0.47 28.34 -0.50
C ASP A 646 -1.23 28.88 -1.71
N GLY A 647 -1.86 28.00 -2.50
CA GLY A 647 -2.65 28.30 -3.69
C GLY A 647 -1.77 28.69 -4.86
N ASP A 648 -0.55 28.20 -4.83
CA ASP A 648 0.34 28.35 -5.95
C ASP A 648 -0.19 27.53 -7.11
N GLU A 649 -0.29 28.18 -8.26
CA GLU A 649 -0.75 27.59 -9.51
C GLU A 649 0.40 27.56 -10.49
N ALA A 650 0.44 26.51 -11.31
CA ALA A 650 1.31 26.45 -12.48
C ALA A 650 0.55 25.82 -13.65
N LEU A 651 0.86 26.26 -14.85
CA LEU A 651 0.27 25.77 -16.11
C LEU A 651 1.37 25.56 -17.13
N PHE A 652 1.45 24.37 -17.71
CA PHE A 652 2.46 24.00 -18.69
C PHE A 652 1.83 23.53 -20.00
N ASP A 653 2.42 23.90 -21.13
CA ASP A 653 2.11 23.38 -22.45
C ASP A 653 3.00 22.14 -22.69
N LEU A 654 2.48 20.95 -22.46
CA LEU A 654 3.24 19.70 -22.60
C LEU A 654 3.64 19.38 -24.05
N VAL A 655 2.99 20.00 -25.04
CA VAL A 655 3.33 19.81 -26.45
C VAL A 655 4.53 20.67 -26.84
N GLY A 656 4.52 21.94 -26.44
CA GLY A 656 5.58 22.91 -26.77
C GLY A 656 6.71 22.97 -25.75
N ASP A 657 6.50 22.41 -24.57
CA ASP A 657 7.42 22.42 -23.43
C ASP A 657 7.25 21.14 -22.58
N PRO A 658 7.60 19.98 -23.13
CA PRO A 658 7.41 18.69 -22.45
C PRO A 658 8.26 18.55 -21.17
N GLY A 659 9.29 19.38 -21.00
CA GLY A 659 10.11 19.43 -19.79
C GLY A 659 9.62 20.44 -18.75
N GLU A 660 8.46 21.07 -18.94
CA GLU A 660 7.79 21.95 -17.99
C GLU A 660 8.66 23.10 -17.44
N GLN A 661 9.51 23.67 -18.31
CA GLN A 661 10.45 24.74 -17.93
C GLN A 661 9.82 26.15 -18.00
N ARG A 662 8.60 26.28 -18.56
CA ARG A 662 7.93 27.57 -18.76
C ARG A 662 6.53 27.56 -18.19
N ASP A 663 6.38 28.15 -17.01
CA ASP A 663 5.08 28.34 -16.39
C ASP A 663 4.29 29.46 -17.11
N LEU A 664 3.14 29.10 -17.66
CA LEU A 664 2.24 30.00 -18.36
C LEU A 664 1.45 30.92 -17.41
N VAL A 665 1.29 30.55 -16.15
CA VAL A 665 0.66 31.41 -15.12
C VAL A 665 1.50 32.66 -14.92
N ALA A 666 2.81 32.55 -14.94
CA ALA A 666 3.73 33.67 -14.88
C ALA A 666 3.59 34.66 -16.06
N GLN A 667 2.83 34.29 -17.10
CA GLN A 667 2.54 35.09 -18.30
C GLN A 667 1.11 35.64 -18.32
N ASP A 668 0.45 35.74 -17.17
CA ASP A 668 -0.93 36.19 -16.99
C ASP A 668 -1.99 35.31 -17.73
N THR A 669 -1.74 34.03 -17.89
CA THR A 669 -2.69 33.11 -18.52
C THR A 669 -3.86 32.84 -17.58
N ASP A 670 -5.10 32.90 -18.09
CA ASP A 670 -6.31 32.56 -17.33
C ASP A 670 -6.33 31.06 -16.97
N THR A 671 -6.27 30.74 -15.70
CA THR A 671 -6.26 29.36 -15.18
C THR A 671 -7.66 28.83 -14.84
N ALA A 672 -8.71 29.67 -14.86
CA ALA A 672 -10.06 29.26 -14.49
C ALA A 672 -10.62 28.05 -15.28
N PRO A 673 -10.35 27.89 -16.58
CA PRO A 673 -10.79 26.69 -17.33
C PRO A 673 -10.15 25.40 -16.78
N TRP A 674 -8.89 25.47 -16.35
CA TRP A 674 -8.12 24.33 -15.84
C TRP A 674 -8.53 23.97 -14.41
N LEU A 675 -8.76 24.97 -13.58
CA LEU A 675 -9.33 24.76 -12.25
C LEU A 675 -10.70 24.11 -12.33
N ALA A 676 -11.53 24.47 -13.32
CA ALA A 676 -12.80 23.80 -13.58
C ALA A 676 -12.63 22.36 -14.09
N GLN A 677 -11.57 22.04 -14.81
CA GLN A 677 -11.23 20.66 -15.17
C GLN A 677 -10.83 19.85 -13.92
N LEU A 678 -9.99 20.42 -13.06
CA LEU A 678 -9.62 19.82 -11.81
C LEU A 678 -10.83 19.53 -10.92
N ALA A 679 -11.76 20.50 -10.81
CA ALA A 679 -13.02 20.34 -10.09
C ALA A 679 -13.86 19.16 -10.65
N ARG A 680 -13.97 19.06 -11.98
CA ARG A 680 -14.69 17.95 -12.62
C ARG A 680 -14.01 16.59 -12.38
N ALA A 681 -12.68 16.55 -12.45
CA ALA A 681 -11.92 15.32 -12.29
C ALA A 681 -11.98 14.80 -10.83
N THR A 682 -11.99 15.70 -9.85
CA THR A 682 -12.06 15.35 -8.43
C THR A 682 -13.49 15.19 -7.91
N GLY A 683 -14.47 15.78 -8.58
CA GLY A 683 -15.82 15.95 -8.04
C GLY A 683 -15.92 16.94 -6.86
N TRP A 684 -14.87 17.73 -6.61
CA TRP A 684 -14.79 18.67 -5.49
C TRP A 684 -15.10 20.09 -5.92
N PRO A 685 -15.70 20.91 -5.04
CA PRO A 685 -15.87 22.32 -5.30
C PRO A 685 -14.51 22.99 -5.50
N ALA A 686 -14.37 23.73 -6.59
CA ALA A 686 -13.19 24.54 -6.85
C ALA A 686 -13.60 25.85 -7.53
N GLY A 687 -12.86 26.91 -7.25
CA GLY A 687 -13.13 28.23 -7.81
C GLY A 687 -12.24 29.31 -7.24
N PRO A 688 -12.41 30.55 -7.71
CA PRO A 688 -11.77 31.70 -7.09
C PRO A 688 -12.27 31.87 -5.64
N GLY A 689 -11.37 32.22 -4.75
CA GLY A 689 -11.74 32.29 -3.35
C GLY A 689 -10.64 32.84 -2.43
N TRP A 690 -10.77 32.51 -1.16
CA TRP A 690 -9.84 32.92 -0.12
C TRP A 690 -9.29 31.69 0.63
N ARG A 691 -8.00 31.73 0.95
CA ARG A 691 -7.38 30.88 1.97
C ARG A 691 -7.19 31.72 3.23
N VAL A 692 -7.87 31.30 4.30
CA VAL A 692 -7.86 31.98 5.58
C VAL A 692 -6.97 31.19 6.53
N ARG A 693 -5.73 31.66 6.72
CA ARG A 693 -4.79 31.07 7.67
C ARG A 693 -5.01 31.66 9.05
N VAL A 694 -5.37 30.82 9.99
CA VAL A 694 -5.72 31.22 11.37
C VAL A 694 -4.58 30.84 12.29
N ARG A 695 -4.15 31.75 13.15
CA ARG A 695 -3.14 31.50 14.19
C ARG A 695 -3.58 32.08 15.52
N LYS A 696 -3.23 31.37 16.61
CA LYS A 696 -3.52 31.76 17.99
C LYS A 696 -5.01 32.01 18.25
N ALA A 697 -5.90 31.26 17.58
CA ALA A 697 -7.33 31.31 17.86
C ALA A 697 -7.60 30.78 19.28
N ARG A 698 -8.13 31.60 20.15
CA ARG A 698 -8.56 31.24 21.51
C ARG A 698 -10.05 31.45 21.70
N GLU A 699 -10.65 32.24 20.87
CA GLU A 699 -12.07 32.59 20.88
C GLU A 699 -12.70 32.34 19.51
N PRO A 700 -13.97 32.02 19.43
CA PRO A 700 -14.69 31.91 18.17
C PRO A 700 -14.64 33.21 17.37
N PHE A 701 -14.56 33.11 16.06
CA PHE A 701 -14.71 34.25 15.15
C PHE A 701 -15.67 33.92 14.01
N ARG A 702 -16.19 34.94 13.36
CA ARG A 702 -17.10 34.83 12.23
C ARG A 702 -16.65 35.73 11.09
N LEU A 703 -16.65 35.18 9.87
CA LEU A 703 -16.56 35.96 8.64
C LEU A 703 -17.98 36.08 8.05
N THR A 704 -18.46 37.29 7.80
CA THR A 704 -19.76 37.53 7.13
C THR A 704 -19.50 38.11 5.76
N PHE A 705 -19.98 37.44 4.74
CA PHE A 705 -19.74 37.78 3.33
C PHE A 705 -20.90 38.54 2.72
N THR A 706 -20.62 39.24 1.63
CA THR A 706 -21.63 39.99 0.86
C THR A 706 -22.36 39.12 -0.17
N ALA A 707 -21.84 37.93 -0.44
CA ALA A 707 -22.43 36.92 -1.33
C ALA A 707 -22.28 35.53 -0.71
N PRO A 708 -23.12 34.55 -1.08
CA PRO A 708 -23.01 33.18 -0.59
C PRO A 708 -21.65 32.57 -0.91
N VAL A 709 -21.11 31.81 0.05
CA VAL A 709 -19.82 31.09 -0.08
C VAL A 709 -19.96 29.64 0.34
N VAL A 710 -19.06 28.80 -0.18
CA VAL A 710 -18.79 27.46 0.33
C VAL A 710 -17.46 27.50 1.06
N ALA A 711 -17.38 26.91 2.24
CA ALA A 711 -16.15 26.91 3.01
C ALA A 711 -15.89 25.56 3.69
N GLN A 712 -14.62 25.23 3.84
CA GLN A 712 -14.15 24.01 4.48
C GLN A 712 -12.85 24.25 5.25
N LEU A 713 -12.65 23.46 6.31
CA LEU A 713 -11.37 23.39 7.01
C LEU A 713 -10.41 22.50 6.18
N LEU A 714 -9.36 23.11 5.62
CA LEU A 714 -8.42 22.44 4.72
C LEU A 714 -7.33 21.68 5.48
N ASP A 715 -6.74 22.33 6.49
CA ASP A 715 -5.73 21.68 7.34
C ASP A 715 -5.70 22.28 8.74
N PRO A 716 -5.60 21.43 9.75
CA PRO A 716 -5.20 21.87 11.06
C PRO A 716 -3.68 22.08 11.10
N GLU A 717 -3.17 23.29 10.91
CA GLU A 717 -1.74 23.65 11.12
C GLU A 717 -1.24 23.31 12.56
N ALA A 718 -2.12 22.81 13.42
CA ALA A 718 -1.78 22.37 14.79
C ALA A 718 -0.70 21.26 14.82
N SER A 719 -0.46 20.60 13.69
CA SER A 719 0.54 19.53 13.61
C SER A 719 1.99 20.04 13.44
N ARG A 720 2.23 21.26 12.93
CA ARG A 720 3.60 21.74 12.64
C ARG A 720 4.51 21.88 13.87
N SER A 721 3.99 22.26 15.04
CA SER A 721 4.83 22.45 16.24
C SER A 721 5.14 21.17 17.02
N ARG A 722 4.44 20.07 16.77
CA ARG A 722 4.67 18.78 17.43
C ARG A 722 5.45 17.78 16.57
N ARG A 723 5.66 18.06 15.29
CA ARG A 723 6.26 17.17 14.30
C ARG A 723 7.76 16.92 14.48
N ALA A 724 8.44 17.75 15.25
CA ALA A 724 9.88 17.59 15.52
C ALA A 724 10.23 16.31 16.33
N ASN A 725 9.21 15.64 16.92
CA ASN A 725 9.38 14.48 17.80
C ASN A 725 8.54 13.26 17.36
N LEU A 726 7.97 13.25 16.14
CA LEU A 726 7.23 12.10 15.65
C LEU A 726 8.19 11.13 14.95
N GLU A 727 8.16 9.89 15.37
CA GLU A 727 8.84 8.79 14.68
C GLU A 727 8.23 8.58 13.29
N TRP A 728 9.05 8.12 12.38
CA TRP A 728 8.71 7.89 10.99
C TRP A 728 7.53 6.88 10.89
N GLY A 729 6.45 7.24 10.22
CA GLY A 729 5.24 6.39 10.08
C GLY A 729 4.07 6.84 10.93
N GLU A 730 4.26 7.71 11.92
CA GLU A 730 3.17 8.30 12.68
C GLU A 730 2.64 9.55 11.98
N SER A 731 1.48 9.45 11.33
CA SER A 731 0.64 10.62 11.11
C SER A 731 0.05 10.98 12.47
N PRO A 732 0.20 12.24 12.96
CA PRO A 732 -0.53 12.64 14.14
C PRO A 732 -2.02 12.48 13.80
N GLN A 733 -2.70 11.57 14.48
CA GLN A 733 -4.16 11.55 14.49
C GLN A 733 -4.60 12.83 15.20
N VAL A 734 -4.77 13.90 14.44
CA VAL A 734 -5.41 15.12 14.91
C VAL A 734 -6.89 14.89 14.66
N ASP A 735 -7.63 14.62 15.71
CA ASP A 735 -9.08 14.70 15.65
C ASP A 735 -9.43 16.15 15.21
N LEU A 736 -10.14 16.30 14.10
CA LEU A 736 -10.58 17.62 13.62
C LEU A 736 -11.36 18.38 14.70
N ALA A 737 -12.07 17.64 15.57
CA ALA A 737 -12.74 18.19 16.75
C ALA A 737 -11.76 18.83 17.76
N ASP A 738 -10.52 18.36 17.84
CA ASP A 738 -9.47 18.97 18.67
C ASP A 738 -8.98 20.32 18.12
N VAL A 739 -9.07 20.49 16.80
CA VAL A 739 -8.67 21.73 16.10
C VAL A 739 -9.77 22.77 16.13
N GLY A 740 -11.00 22.36 15.90
CA GLY A 740 -12.15 23.24 15.92
C GLY A 740 -13.24 22.82 14.95
N THR A 741 -14.35 23.53 15.04
CA THR A 741 -15.53 23.31 14.20
C THR A 741 -15.73 24.48 13.28
N LEU A 742 -15.93 24.25 11.99
CA LEU A 742 -16.34 25.22 11.01
C LEU A 742 -17.84 25.10 10.78
N VAL A 743 -18.55 26.19 10.88
CA VAL A 743 -20.01 26.26 10.63
C VAL A 743 -20.28 27.29 9.54
N VAL A 744 -20.86 26.86 8.45
CA VAL A 744 -21.36 27.72 7.38
C VAL A 744 -22.87 27.90 7.61
N SER A 745 -23.37 29.14 7.54
CA SER A 745 -24.81 29.40 7.66
C SER A 745 -25.57 28.83 6.47
N ASP A 746 -26.86 28.51 6.66
CA ASP A 746 -27.73 27.91 5.63
C ASP A 746 -27.83 28.78 4.36
N ASP A 747 -27.73 30.11 4.51
CA ASP A 747 -27.71 31.05 3.39
C ASP A 747 -26.34 31.24 2.76
N GLY A 748 -25.31 30.59 3.29
CA GLY A 748 -23.92 30.69 2.83
C GLY A 748 -23.26 32.06 3.12
N LEU A 749 -23.96 32.98 3.80
CA LEU A 749 -23.45 34.34 4.00
C LEU A 749 -22.51 34.47 5.20
N SER A 750 -22.36 33.47 6.04
CA SER A 750 -21.38 33.49 7.12
C SER A 750 -20.66 32.20 7.37
N VAL A 751 -19.40 32.33 7.76
CA VAL A 751 -18.54 31.21 8.16
C VAL A 751 -18.01 31.47 9.56
N ALA A 752 -18.41 30.66 10.53
CA ALA A 752 -17.96 30.72 11.91
C ALA A 752 -16.94 29.61 12.22
N PHE A 753 -15.83 29.97 12.83
CA PHE A 753 -14.85 29.04 13.34
C PHE A 753 -14.84 29.03 14.86
N HIS A 754 -15.05 27.89 15.45
CA HIS A 754 -14.99 27.62 16.87
C HIS A 754 -13.70 26.83 17.16
N PRO A 755 -12.67 27.46 17.73
CA PRO A 755 -11.40 26.77 18.00
C PRO A 755 -11.58 25.67 19.03
N GLY A 756 -11.01 24.51 18.75
CA GLY A 756 -10.96 23.39 19.67
C GLY A 756 -9.86 23.53 20.73
N PRO A 757 -9.81 22.62 21.72
CA PRO A 757 -8.89 22.73 22.86
C PRO A 757 -7.40 22.69 22.47
N LYS A 758 -7.07 22.18 21.31
CA LYS A 758 -5.70 22.10 20.77
C LYS A 758 -5.44 23.04 19.60
N ALA A 759 -6.42 23.87 19.23
CA ALA A 759 -6.31 24.79 18.10
C ALA A 759 -5.33 25.91 18.38
N SER A 760 -4.14 25.79 17.85
CA SER A 760 -3.24 26.94 17.75
C SER A 760 -3.25 27.57 16.34
N HIS A 761 -3.59 26.78 15.32
CA HIS A 761 -3.56 27.14 13.91
C HIS A 761 -4.63 26.38 13.13
N ALA A 762 -5.17 26.98 12.08
CA ALA A 762 -6.08 26.36 11.13
C ALA A 762 -5.96 27.01 9.75
N LEU A 763 -6.27 26.26 8.69
CA LEU A 763 -6.42 26.78 7.33
C LEU A 763 -7.84 26.52 6.84
N ILE A 764 -8.55 27.57 6.43
CA ILE A 764 -9.92 27.50 5.93
C ILE A 764 -9.91 27.93 4.46
N GLY A 765 -10.44 27.09 3.58
CA GLY A 765 -10.74 27.44 2.19
C GLY A 765 -12.15 28.03 2.09
N VAL A 766 -12.32 29.07 1.33
CA VAL A 766 -13.60 29.73 1.05
C VAL A 766 -13.71 29.96 -0.45
N ILE A 767 -14.77 29.48 -1.08
CA ILE A 767 -15.08 29.73 -2.50
C ILE A 767 -16.34 30.59 -2.59
N GLY A 768 -16.36 31.56 -3.49
CA GLY A 768 -17.53 32.39 -3.76
C GLY A 768 -17.50 33.02 -5.14
N ASP A 769 -18.64 33.40 -5.63
CA ASP A 769 -18.81 34.03 -6.92
C ASP A 769 -18.33 35.49 -6.90
N GLY A 770 -17.42 35.84 -7.79
CA GLY A 770 -16.96 37.21 -7.98
C GLY A 770 -15.98 37.71 -6.92
N THR A 771 -15.98 39.03 -6.67
CA THR A 771 -15.07 39.67 -5.69
C THR A 771 -15.61 39.45 -4.28
N LEU A 772 -14.96 38.55 -3.52
CA LEU A 772 -15.31 38.31 -2.13
C LEU A 772 -15.02 39.56 -1.27
N ALA A 773 -16.03 39.95 -0.50
CA ALA A 773 -15.90 40.96 0.53
C ALA A 773 -16.53 40.43 1.83
N ALA A 774 -15.86 40.66 2.95
CA ALA A 774 -16.35 40.18 4.23
C ALA A 774 -16.04 41.12 5.39
N THR A 775 -16.77 40.94 6.48
CA THR A 775 -16.47 41.51 7.79
C THR A 775 -16.10 40.40 8.76
N LEU A 776 -15.08 40.67 9.57
CA LEU A 776 -14.68 39.80 10.67
C LEU A 776 -15.30 40.24 11.96
N THR A 777 -15.92 39.33 12.70
CA THR A 777 -16.42 39.53 14.05
C THR A 777 -15.72 38.63 15.04
N VAL A 778 -15.13 39.18 16.10
CA VAL A 778 -14.50 38.44 17.21
C VAL A 778 -14.96 39.10 18.52
N GLY A 779 -15.72 38.38 19.33
CA GLY A 779 -16.42 39.01 20.47
C GLY A 779 -17.29 40.16 20.01
N ASP A 780 -17.12 41.36 20.59
CA ASP A 780 -17.84 42.59 20.26
C ASP A 780 -17.18 43.39 19.12
N LEU A 781 -15.99 42.97 18.64
CA LEU A 781 -15.26 43.66 17.58
C LEU A 781 -15.77 43.21 16.20
N THR A 782 -16.16 44.19 15.38
CA THR A 782 -16.47 43.95 13.96
C THR A 782 -15.67 44.89 13.08
N GLN A 783 -14.98 44.38 12.08
CA GLN A 783 -14.15 45.14 11.14
C GLN A 783 -14.18 44.57 9.74
N PRO A 784 -14.00 45.37 8.68
CA PRO A 784 -13.82 44.87 7.33
C PRO A 784 -12.55 43.99 7.20
N VAL A 785 -12.59 43.02 6.30
CA VAL A 785 -11.49 42.16 5.98
C VAL A 785 -10.87 42.57 4.65
N VAL A 786 -9.54 42.60 4.62
CA VAL A 786 -8.76 42.80 3.39
C VAL A 786 -7.98 41.51 3.09
N ALA A 787 -8.19 40.98 1.89
CA ALA A 787 -7.47 39.81 1.40
C ALA A 787 -6.25 40.27 0.58
N ASP A 788 -5.18 40.65 1.26
CA ASP A 788 -3.94 41.14 0.66
C ASP A 788 -2.70 40.26 0.96
N GLY A 789 -2.94 39.08 1.50
CA GLY A 789 -1.89 38.14 1.92
C GLY A 789 -1.13 38.57 3.18
N LYS A 790 -1.42 39.73 3.75
CA LYS A 790 -0.75 40.22 4.95
C LYS A 790 -1.43 39.69 6.21
N ARG A 791 -0.60 39.53 7.25
CA ARG A 791 -1.09 39.12 8.57
C ARG A 791 -1.76 40.30 9.29
N THR A 792 -3.01 40.09 9.70
CA THR A 792 -3.79 41.02 10.50
C THR A 792 -4.02 40.47 11.91
N THR A 793 -3.97 41.33 12.92
CA THR A 793 -4.30 41.00 14.31
C THR A 793 -5.40 41.96 14.77
N PRO A 794 -6.67 41.51 14.92
CA PRO A 794 -7.75 42.34 15.43
C PRO A 794 -7.43 42.84 16.83
N ALA A 795 -7.68 44.12 17.09
CA ALA A 795 -7.33 44.77 18.35
C ALA A 795 -7.97 44.03 19.55
N GLY A 796 -7.16 43.65 20.52
CA GLY A 796 -7.62 43.04 21.78
C GLY A 796 -7.90 41.54 21.73
N SER A 797 -7.94 40.90 20.54
CA SER A 797 -8.34 39.47 20.42
C SER A 797 -7.19 38.49 20.52
N GLY A 798 -5.93 38.89 20.30
CA GLY A 798 -4.79 38.01 20.16
C GLY A 798 -4.83 37.08 18.91
N LEU A 799 -5.96 36.99 18.20
CA LEU A 799 -6.15 36.25 16.95
C LEU A 799 -5.26 36.84 15.85
N GLN A 800 -4.65 35.96 15.06
CA GLN A 800 -3.91 36.37 13.86
C GLN A 800 -4.54 35.73 12.64
N LEU A 801 -4.93 36.49 11.66
CA LEU A 801 -5.44 36.05 10.37
C LEU A 801 -4.53 36.51 9.24
N GLN A 802 -4.36 35.63 8.27
CA GLN A 802 -3.76 35.96 6.98
C GLN A 802 -4.70 35.43 5.91
N ILE A 803 -5.18 36.32 5.05
CA ILE A 803 -6.17 35.97 4.01
C ILE A 803 -5.53 36.23 2.66
N THR A 804 -5.36 35.15 1.91
CA THR A 804 -4.73 35.15 0.58
C THR A 804 -5.80 34.82 -0.46
N PRO A 805 -6.05 35.69 -1.45
CA PRO A 805 -6.94 35.39 -2.57
C PRO A 805 -6.26 34.45 -3.56
N GLY A 806 -7.02 33.69 -4.36
CA GLY A 806 -6.54 32.85 -5.43
C GLY A 806 -7.44 31.64 -5.67
N ALA A 807 -6.95 30.66 -6.41
CA ALA A 807 -7.65 29.41 -6.63
C ALA A 807 -7.79 28.60 -5.35
N VAL A 808 -8.97 28.06 -5.10
CA VAL A 808 -9.29 27.21 -3.95
C VAL A 808 -9.94 25.95 -4.44
N LEU A 809 -9.49 24.80 -3.92
CA LEU A 809 -10.10 23.48 -4.07
C LEU A 809 -10.51 23.02 -2.67
N LEU A 810 -11.73 22.51 -2.51
CA LEU A 810 -12.27 22.03 -1.25
C LEU A 810 -12.44 20.50 -1.30
N PRO A 811 -11.43 19.72 -0.87
CA PRO A 811 -11.50 18.28 -0.84
C PRO A 811 -12.62 17.81 0.07
N GLN A 812 -13.52 16.95 -0.42
CA GLN A 812 -14.56 16.36 0.44
C GLN A 812 -13.91 15.47 1.50
N ASP A 813 -14.34 15.69 2.76
CA ASP A 813 -13.97 14.94 3.96
C ASP A 813 -12.61 14.23 3.92
N SER A 814 -11.63 14.99 4.32
CA SER A 814 -10.32 14.53 4.78
C SER A 814 -9.85 13.17 4.25
N VAL A 815 -9.40 13.13 3.02
CA VAL A 815 -8.44 12.12 2.57
C VAL A 815 -7.38 11.88 3.65
N ARG A 816 -7.00 12.93 4.41
CA ARG A 816 -6.11 12.85 5.57
C ARG A 816 -6.64 12.04 6.74
N ALA A 817 -7.93 12.15 7.09
CA ALA A 817 -8.48 11.38 8.19
C ALA A 817 -8.55 9.88 7.87
N ARG A 818 -8.75 9.53 6.60
CA ARG A 818 -8.80 8.13 6.15
C ARG A 818 -7.41 7.51 5.98
N LEU A 819 -6.42 8.26 5.48
CA LEU A 819 -5.03 7.79 5.43
C LEU A 819 -4.39 7.67 6.83
N ALA A 820 -4.90 8.42 7.81
CA ALA A 820 -4.50 8.31 9.21
C ALA A 820 -5.18 7.15 9.97
N ALA A 821 -6.28 6.61 9.42
CA ALA A 821 -7.04 5.51 10.02
C ALA A 821 -6.52 4.11 9.65
N GLU A 822 -5.37 4.00 8.98
CA GLU A 822 -4.75 2.70 8.71
C GLU A 822 -4.46 1.96 10.03
N PRO A 823 -4.93 0.71 10.19
CA PRO A 823 -4.69 -0.03 11.41
C PRO A 823 -3.20 -0.29 11.59
N LYS A 824 -2.65 0.21 12.69
CA LYS A 824 -1.26 -0.04 13.07
C LYS A 824 -1.17 -1.35 13.84
N ASP A 825 -0.50 -2.36 13.30
CA ASP A 825 0.01 -3.49 14.09
C ASP A 825 1.46 -3.19 14.50
N PRO A 826 1.72 -2.88 15.76
CA PRO A 826 3.03 -2.46 16.22
C PRO A 826 4.14 -3.52 16.14
N ALA A 827 3.79 -4.80 16.22
CA ALA A 827 4.78 -5.89 16.10
C ALA A 827 5.34 -6.05 14.68
N GLN A 828 4.67 -5.46 13.69
CA GLN A 828 5.15 -5.40 12.30
C GLN A 828 5.88 -4.09 11.99
N ASP A 829 5.76 -3.07 12.85
CA ASP A 829 6.39 -1.76 12.65
C ASP A 829 7.93 -1.84 12.73
N ASP A 830 8.50 -2.68 13.63
CA ASP A 830 9.96 -2.77 13.78
C ASP A 830 10.63 -3.36 12.54
N ALA A 831 10.08 -4.41 11.94
CA ALA A 831 10.60 -4.98 10.70
C ALA A 831 10.41 -4.05 9.49
N ALA A 832 9.31 -3.31 9.44
CA ALA A 832 9.06 -2.31 8.41
C ALA A 832 9.94 -1.07 8.60
N LEU A 833 10.20 -0.64 9.84
CA LEU A 833 11.14 0.43 10.17
C LEU A 833 12.57 0.05 9.78
N GLU A 834 12.97 -1.19 10.06
CA GLU A 834 14.29 -1.70 9.70
C GLU A 834 14.46 -1.82 8.18
N ALA A 835 13.39 -2.25 7.49
CA ALA A 835 13.36 -2.26 6.03
C ALA A 835 13.44 -0.84 5.43
N LEU A 836 12.74 0.14 6.02
CA LEU A 836 12.80 1.53 5.59
C LEU A 836 14.18 2.16 5.85
N ARG A 837 14.86 1.77 6.95
CA ARG A 837 16.26 2.15 7.20
C ARG A 837 17.19 1.56 6.16
N ALA A 838 17.03 0.25 5.86
CA ALA A 838 17.85 -0.44 4.86
C ALA A 838 17.70 0.16 3.46
N LEU A 839 16.51 0.68 3.13
CA LEU A 839 16.21 1.36 1.87
C LEU A 839 16.52 2.87 1.87
N GLY A 840 17.03 3.43 2.99
CA GLY A 840 17.39 4.84 3.08
C GLY A 840 16.23 5.81 3.24
N TYR A 841 15.01 5.33 3.49
CA TYR A 841 13.84 6.21 3.71
C TYR A 841 13.85 6.91 5.07
N ILE A 842 14.56 6.35 6.07
CA ILE A 842 14.74 6.94 7.40
C ILE A 842 16.17 6.77 7.89
N GLU A 843 16.64 7.68 8.81
CA GLU A 843 17.97 7.65 9.42
C GLU A 843 18.15 6.52 10.43
#